data_aa9dab98e146807688e81e31acebb4c2
#
_entry.id   aa9dab98e146807688e81e31acebb4c2
#
_cell.length_a   1.000
_cell.length_b   1.000
_cell.length_c   1.000
_cell.angle_alpha   90.00
_cell.angle_beta   90.00
_cell.angle_gamma   90.00
#
_symmetry.space_group_name_H-M   'P 1'
#
loop_
_entity.id
_entity.type
_entity.pdbx_description
1 polymer ?
#
loop_
_entity_poly.entity_id
_entity_poly.type
_entity_poly.pdbx_seq_one_letter_code
_entity_poly.pdbx_strand_id
1 'polypeptide(L)'
;TGREDTDLRLLNRLRREVITPIDVLHKDIKEADGNVDAITRALYEFIAGLDCERKLSSIDVDSEEYGQIYKKIIELLDKIVELLGSEKVTLKEYNSIIASGLEEIKIGLIPPANDCVVIGDIERTRLDNIKVMFFAGVNDGYVPKKSDNRSVLSETDRDRLKGMDVSLSMSVREKAFIQRFYLYLIMTKTSEKLYITYARNGMDMKAVLPSYIIRMIKKMFPLVKEYAREDTFAEHAYIRIPKADIVWSEVNLNKVLAEGIALELYGRELTGSVTSFEQFASCQFAYFCQYGLGLKEREEYQFAVNDFGTILHAVIEDVSKNIKQNNKSFVLLSDEERSQMVSESINAIAENYGNTILKDSSRNEYLIQRMKNYADRTLWAIGKQLADGIFRPDAFEKGFLTQIEELPHDVLFYMKGKIDRIDVCEDDENLYVKVVDYKTGQSDFNLLKTYYGLKIQLLTYMREAMIYEKKKYGDKNIIPAGLLYYNIQDPIVEAKKDDDEVEALIRKELRMKGVVNSNKNIISMMDSTEGSSVNIPVSYNKSGELDMRYSRVMTTDEFDKLGEYVDKENVNNAGKILNGSININPYIKGNENSCTYCQYNSVCGFSTDMPGTSYRRLSNLSKEDIWKLIDENNSGEAYSSSKEHNSTEKYNDSEEYNKETDSNSEV
;
A
#
# COMPACT_ATOMS: atom_id res chain seq x y z
N THR A 1 -40.58 -44.73 3.36
CA THR A 1 -41.42 -44.12 2.31
C THR A 1 -42.31 -42.99 2.83
N GLY A 2 -42.98 -43.10 4.01
CA GLY A 2 -43.84 -42.03 4.53
C GLY A 2 -43.12 -40.78 5.02
N ARG A 3 -41.87 -40.85 5.50
CA ARG A 3 -41.04 -39.70 5.95
C ARG A 3 -40.52 -38.90 4.77
N GLU A 4 -40.03 -39.53 3.73
CA GLU A 4 -39.52 -38.88 2.52
C GLU A 4 -40.59 -38.04 1.80
N ASP A 5 -41.85 -38.53 1.79
CA ASP A 5 -42.97 -37.80 1.17
C ASP A 5 -43.38 -36.54 1.98
N THR A 6 -43.22 -36.61 3.31
CA THR A 6 -43.50 -35.48 4.21
C THR A 6 -42.42 -34.40 4.08
N ASP A 7 -41.15 -34.82 3.98
CA ASP A 7 -40.01 -33.90 3.80
C ASP A 7 -40.07 -33.22 2.43
N LEU A 8 -40.46 -33.93 1.38
CA LEU A 8 -40.62 -33.38 0.04
C LEU A 8 -41.78 -32.36 -0.04
N ARG A 9 -42.88 -32.60 0.67
CA ARG A 9 -43.99 -31.62 0.77
C ARG A 9 -43.59 -30.38 1.54
N LEU A 10 -42.83 -30.52 2.62
CA LEU A 10 -42.30 -29.43 3.39
C LEU A 10 -41.34 -28.59 2.55
N LEU A 11 -40.37 -29.22 1.88
CA LEU A 11 -39.43 -28.55 0.99
C LEU A 11 -40.12 -27.80 -0.16
N ASN A 12 -41.12 -28.39 -0.78
CA ASN A 12 -41.90 -27.75 -1.84
C ASN A 12 -42.77 -26.60 -1.33
N ARG A 13 -43.22 -26.64 -0.07
CA ARG A 13 -43.92 -25.54 0.56
C ARG A 13 -42.95 -24.38 0.83
N LEU A 14 -41.82 -24.64 1.49
CA LEU A 14 -40.80 -23.65 1.78
C LEU A 14 -40.26 -23.02 0.49
N ARG A 15 -39.99 -23.82 -0.53
CA ARG A 15 -39.60 -23.31 -1.84
C ARG A 15 -40.62 -22.34 -2.41
N ARG A 16 -41.90 -22.64 -2.36
CA ARG A 16 -42.96 -21.75 -2.84
C ARG A 16 -43.05 -20.48 -2.03
N GLU A 17 -42.97 -20.57 -0.71
CA GLU A 17 -42.99 -19.42 0.17
C GLU A 17 -41.83 -18.44 -0.10
N VAL A 18 -40.65 -18.92 -0.50
CA VAL A 18 -39.48 -18.11 -0.80
C VAL A 18 -39.47 -17.62 -2.25
N ILE A 19 -39.76 -18.49 -3.22
CA ILE A 19 -39.59 -18.17 -4.64
C ILE A 19 -40.75 -17.33 -5.21
N THR A 20 -41.99 -17.59 -4.76
CA THR A 20 -43.15 -16.90 -5.31
C THR A 20 -43.09 -15.39 -5.20
N PRO A 21 -42.71 -14.79 -4.04
CA PRO A 21 -42.59 -13.34 -3.95
C PRO A 21 -41.50 -12.76 -4.89
N ILE A 22 -40.39 -13.50 -5.03
CA ILE A 22 -39.29 -13.10 -5.91
C ILE A 22 -39.67 -13.17 -7.39
N ASP A 23 -40.43 -14.22 -7.79
CA ASP A 23 -40.92 -14.37 -9.16
C ASP A 23 -41.91 -13.25 -9.52
N VAL A 24 -42.78 -12.86 -8.58
CA VAL A 24 -43.69 -11.72 -8.76
C VAL A 24 -42.91 -10.43 -8.96
N LEU A 25 -41.96 -10.11 -8.04
CA LEU A 25 -41.10 -8.95 -8.16
C LEU A 25 -40.36 -8.91 -9.52
N HIS A 26 -39.77 -10.03 -9.91
CA HIS A 26 -39.08 -10.15 -11.19
C HIS A 26 -39.99 -9.82 -12.38
N LYS A 27 -41.22 -10.37 -12.37
CA LYS A 27 -42.19 -10.10 -13.41
C LYS A 27 -42.58 -8.62 -13.46
N ASP A 28 -42.90 -8.05 -12.32
CA ASP A 28 -43.35 -6.63 -12.23
C ASP A 28 -42.25 -5.66 -12.66
N ILE A 29 -41.00 -5.92 -12.25
CA ILE A 29 -39.85 -5.13 -12.72
C ILE A 29 -39.68 -5.25 -14.26
N LYS A 30 -39.87 -6.45 -14.81
CA LYS A 30 -39.78 -6.66 -16.27
C LYS A 30 -40.90 -5.95 -17.04
N GLU A 31 -42.10 -5.94 -16.48
CA GLU A 31 -43.27 -5.26 -17.04
C GLU A 31 -43.18 -3.74 -16.90
N ALA A 32 -42.42 -3.23 -15.95
CA ALA A 32 -42.18 -1.80 -15.72
C ALA A 32 -41.41 -1.11 -16.88
N ASP A 33 -40.74 -1.85 -17.77
CA ASP A 33 -40.03 -1.35 -18.94
C ASP A 33 -39.13 -0.14 -18.66
N GLY A 34 -38.41 -0.20 -17.53
CA GLY A 34 -37.50 0.85 -17.10
C GLY A 34 -38.12 2.07 -16.43
N ASN A 35 -39.44 2.14 -16.30
CA ASN A 35 -40.10 3.27 -15.62
C ASN A 35 -39.84 3.25 -14.13
N VAL A 36 -39.30 4.36 -13.59
CA VAL A 36 -38.88 4.46 -12.18
C VAL A 36 -40.06 4.30 -11.21
N ASP A 37 -41.20 4.93 -11.48
CA ASP A 37 -42.40 4.79 -10.61
C ASP A 37 -42.85 3.33 -10.53
N ALA A 38 -42.96 2.64 -11.68
CA ALA A 38 -43.40 1.25 -11.74
C ALA A 38 -42.42 0.29 -11.03
N ILE A 39 -41.10 0.46 -11.24
CA ILE A 39 -40.08 -0.34 -10.55
C ILE A 39 -40.14 -0.10 -9.04
N THR A 40 -40.28 1.16 -8.60
CA THR A 40 -40.34 1.52 -7.19
C THR A 40 -41.58 0.95 -6.51
N ARG A 41 -42.74 0.98 -7.19
CA ARG A 41 -43.97 0.36 -6.70
C ARG A 41 -43.83 -1.15 -6.56
N ALA A 42 -43.26 -1.83 -7.54
CA ALA A 42 -43.01 -3.27 -7.47
C ALA A 42 -42.11 -3.63 -6.26
N LEU A 43 -41.07 -2.82 -6.01
CA LEU A 43 -40.20 -2.99 -4.85
C LEU A 43 -40.94 -2.73 -3.53
N TYR A 44 -41.78 -1.68 -3.46
CA TYR A 44 -42.60 -1.38 -2.30
C TYR A 44 -43.59 -2.52 -1.99
N GLU A 45 -44.29 -3.02 -3.00
CA GLU A 45 -45.25 -4.13 -2.83
C GLU A 45 -44.55 -5.41 -2.38
N PHE A 46 -43.36 -5.69 -2.88
CA PHE A 46 -42.54 -6.80 -2.42
C PHE A 46 -42.18 -6.66 -0.94
N ILE A 47 -41.68 -5.49 -0.49
CA ILE A 47 -41.31 -5.23 0.91
C ILE A 47 -42.54 -5.31 1.82
N ALA A 48 -43.67 -4.73 1.40
CA ALA A 48 -44.94 -4.79 2.12
C ALA A 48 -45.50 -6.20 2.20
N GLY A 49 -45.44 -6.97 1.10
CA GLY A 49 -45.87 -8.36 1.03
C GLY A 49 -45.09 -9.33 1.92
N LEU A 50 -43.84 -8.99 2.24
CA LEU A 50 -43.00 -9.72 3.20
C LEU A 50 -43.36 -9.43 4.65
N ASP A 51 -44.30 -8.48 4.93
CA ASP A 51 -44.70 -8.06 6.27
C ASP A 51 -43.48 -7.60 7.13
N CYS A 52 -42.57 -6.86 6.49
CA CYS A 52 -41.28 -6.43 7.08
C CYS A 52 -41.52 -5.53 8.30
N GLU A 53 -42.50 -4.64 8.26
CA GLU A 53 -42.81 -3.72 9.35
C GLU A 53 -43.14 -4.46 10.64
N ARG A 54 -44.07 -5.43 10.56
CA ARG A 54 -44.49 -6.24 11.74
C ARG A 54 -43.37 -7.14 12.23
N LYS A 55 -42.60 -7.77 11.32
CA LYS A 55 -41.48 -8.62 11.67
C LYS A 55 -40.37 -7.83 12.37
N LEU A 56 -40.01 -6.65 11.88
CA LEU A 56 -39.03 -5.79 12.49
C LEU A 56 -39.50 -5.29 13.87
N SER A 57 -40.77 -4.91 14.00
CA SER A 57 -41.36 -4.45 15.29
C SER A 57 -41.44 -5.57 16.34
N SER A 58 -41.39 -6.85 15.95
CA SER A 58 -41.41 -8.01 16.85
C SER A 58 -40.02 -8.43 17.34
N ILE A 59 -38.93 -7.80 16.90
CA ILE A 59 -37.58 -8.08 17.35
C ILE A 59 -37.33 -7.32 18.65
N ASP A 60 -37.20 -8.04 19.75
CA ASP A 60 -37.33 -7.57 21.14
C ASP A 60 -36.17 -6.68 21.65
N VAL A 61 -35.08 -6.52 20.91
CA VAL A 61 -33.87 -5.89 21.47
C VAL A 61 -33.72 -4.40 21.12
N ASP A 62 -34.29 -3.93 19.99
CA ASP A 62 -34.18 -2.54 19.56
C ASP A 62 -35.37 -2.14 18.64
N SER A 63 -36.60 -2.43 19.06
CA SER A 63 -37.80 -2.32 18.22
C SER A 63 -38.06 -0.91 17.66
N GLU A 64 -37.67 0.14 18.37
CA GLU A 64 -37.85 1.51 17.91
C GLU A 64 -36.83 1.93 16.83
N GLU A 65 -35.63 1.38 16.87
CA GLU A 65 -34.60 1.59 15.83
C GLU A 65 -34.99 0.91 14.51
N TYR A 66 -35.45 -0.34 14.57
CA TYR A 66 -35.90 -1.08 13.39
C TYR A 66 -37.16 -0.45 12.75
N GLY A 67 -38.05 0.10 13.54
CA GLY A 67 -39.21 0.87 13.04
C GLY A 67 -38.79 2.13 12.27
N GLN A 68 -37.76 2.82 12.75
CA GLN A 68 -37.19 3.99 12.06
C GLN A 68 -36.54 3.60 10.72
N ILE A 69 -35.83 2.44 10.66
CA ILE A 69 -35.21 1.95 9.42
C ILE A 69 -36.27 1.74 8.35
N TYR A 70 -37.35 1.01 8.68
CA TYR A 70 -38.45 0.75 7.75
C TYR A 70 -39.02 2.06 7.20
N LYS A 71 -39.36 3.00 8.10
CA LYS A 71 -39.90 4.30 7.72
C LYS A 71 -38.95 5.08 6.79
N LYS A 72 -37.64 5.08 7.07
CA LYS A 72 -36.65 5.77 6.27
C LYS A 72 -36.48 5.17 4.87
N ILE A 73 -36.59 3.84 4.76
CA ILE A 73 -36.59 3.16 3.47
C ILE A 73 -37.81 3.58 2.64
N ILE A 74 -39.01 3.63 3.25
CA ILE A 74 -40.23 4.05 2.56
C ILE A 74 -40.12 5.53 2.15
N GLU A 75 -39.65 6.41 3.03
CA GLU A 75 -39.38 7.84 2.72
C GLU A 75 -38.40 7.99 1.53
N LEU A 76 -37.40 7.12 1.42
CA LEU A 76 -36.48 7.12 0.28
C LEU A 76 -37.19 6.71 -1.02
N LEU A 77 -37.99 5.63 -0.97
CA LEU A 77 -38.76 5.18 -2.14
C LEU A 77 -39.73 6.24 -2.62
N ASP A 78 -40.46 6.90 -1.71
CA ASP A 78 -41.35 8.02 -2.05
C ASP A 78 -40.61 9.17 -2.71
N LYS A 79 -39.43 9.52 -2.18
CA LYS A 79 -38.59 10.58 -2.75
C LYS A 79 -38.05 10.23 -4.14
N ILE A 80 -37.72 8.96 -4.40
CA ILE A 80 -37.30 8.50 -5.73
C ILE A 80 -38.46 8.66 -6.71
N VAL A 81 -39.67 8.30 -6.33
CA VAL A 81 -40.86 8.48 -7.18
C VAL A 81 -41.15 9.95 -7.44
N GLU A 82 -41.09 10.80 -6.39
CA GLU A 82 -41.32 12.23 -6.50
C GLU A 82 -40.35 12.92 -7.48
N LEU A 83 -39.07 12.56 -7.41
CA LEU A 83 -38.02 13.22 -8.20
C LEU A 83 -37.79 12.62 -9.58
N LEU A 84 -37.93 11.30 -9.72
CA LEU A 84 -37.52 10.56 -10.91
C LEU A 84 -38.63 9.67 -11.49
N GLY A 85 -39.83 9.67 -10.92
CA GLY A 85 -40.90 8.72 -11.30
C GLY A 85 -41.29 8.72 -12.76
N SER A 86 -41.18 9.86 -13.46
CA SER A 86 -41.44 9.97 -14.91
C SER A 86 -40.31 9.48 -15.81
N GLU A 87 -39.13 9.25 -15.24
CA GLU A 87 -37.93 8.88 -16.00
C GLU A 87 -37.91 7.38 -16.32
N LYS A 88 -37.19 7.04 -17.40
CA LYS A 88 -36.86 5.67 -17.76
C LYS A 88 -35.39 5.42 -17.56
N VAL A 89 -35.07 4.44 -16.73
CA VAL A 89 -33.69 4.04 -16.40
C VAL A 89 -33.50 2.54 -16.59
N THR A 90 -32.27 2.13 -16.79
CA THR A 90 -31.92 0.71 -16.73
C THR A 90 -31.99 0.20 -15.27
N LEU A 91 -32.19 -1.07 -15.09
CA LEU A 91 -32.20 -1.67 -13.74
C LEU A 91 -30.87 -1.45 -12.99
N LYS A 92 -29.76 -1.36 -13.73
CA LYS A 92 -28.44 -1.06 -13.15
C LYS A 92 -28.38 0.38 -12.60
N GLU A 93 -28.88 1.35 -13.34
CA GLU A 93 -28.95 2.76 -12.92
C GLU A 93 -29.90 2.90 -11.74
N TYR A 94 -31.06 2.25 -11.77
CA TYR A 94 -31.99 2.25 -10.66
C TYR A 94 -31.37 1.68 -9.37
N ASN A 95 -30.61 0.57 -9.47
CA ASN A 95 -29.89 0.01 -8.35
C ASN A 95 -28.84 0.96 -7.78
N SER A 96 -28.10 1.68 -8.63
CA SER A 96 -27.16 2.72 -8.20
C SER A 96 -27.84 3.87 -7.44
N ILE A 97 -29.01 4.31 -7.92
CA ILE A 97 -29.81 5.36 -7.28
C ILE A 97 -30.24 4.91 -5.87
N ILE A 98 -30.79 3.71 -5.75
CA ILE A 98 -31.19 3.17 -4.44
C ILE A 98 -29.98 3.00 -3.52
N ALA A 99 -28.87 2.43 -3.99
CA ALA A 99 -27.68 2.22 -3.19
C ALA A 99 -27.15 3.55 -2.61
N SER A 100 -27.05 4.58 -3.47
CA SER A 100 -26.63 5.92 -3.02
C SER A 100 -27.60 6.53 -2.02
N GLY A 101 -28.90 6.33 -2.22
CA GLY A 101 -29.93 6.79 -1.29
C GLY A 101 -29.86 6.09 0.08
N LEU A 102 -29.61 4.78 0.09
CA LEU A 102 -29.48 4.01 1.32
C LEU A 102 -28.20 4.39 2.10
N GLU A 103 -27.09 4.71 1.43
CA GLU A 103 -25.86 5.19 2.07
C GLU A 103 -26.03 6.54 2.78
N GLU A 104 -26.96 7.39 2.32
CA GLU A 104 -27.26 8.68 2.93
C GLU A 104 -28.28 8.60 4.06
N ILE A 105 -28.95 7.46 4.26
CA ILE A 105 -29.91 7.28 5.36
C ILE A 105 -29.17 7.31 6.70
N LYS A 106 -29.56 8.26 7.54
CA LYS A 106 -29.07 8.38 8.92
C LYS A 106 -30.20 8.05 9.88
N ILE A 107 -29.95 7.08 10.75
CA ILE A 107 -30.87 6.68 11.81
C ILE A 107 -30.45 7.42 13.06
N GLY A 108 -31.40 8.14 13.68
CA GLY A 108 -31.19 8.77 14.97
C GLY A 108 -31.33 7.72 16.06
N LEU A 109 -30.26 7.42 16.78
CA LEU A 109 -30.36 6.67 18.02
C LEU A 109 -31.16 7.50 19.03
N ILE A 110 -32.21 6.91 19.59
CA ILE A 110 -32.98 7.57 20.68
C ILE A 110 -32.02 7.69 21.86
N PRO A 111 -31.86 8.91 22.46
CA PRO A 111 -30.98 9.04 23.60
C PRO A 111 -31.43 8.06 24.69
N PRO A 112 -30.53 7.30 25.29
CA PRO A 112 -30.85 6.38 26.35
C PRO A 112 -31.49 7.15 27.52
N ALA A 113 -32.26 6.45 28.38
CA ALA A 113 -32.95 6.99 29.53
C ALA A 113 -32.03 7.91 30.37
N ASN A 114 -32.64 8.88 31.10
CA ASN A 114 -31.94 9.92 31.86
C ASN A 114 -30.96 9.44 32.96
N ASP A 115 -30.84 8.13 33.16
CA ASP A 115 -30.00 7.50 34.19
C ASP A 115 -28.88 6.63 33.56
N CYS A 116 -28.17 7.21 32.60
CA CYS A 116 -27.05 6.51 31.97
C CYS A 116 -25.89 7.47 31.65
N VAL A 117 -24.69 6.87 31.52
CA VAL A 117 -23.48 7.59 31.07
C VAL A 117 -23.54 7.75 29.56
N VAL A 118 -23.47 8.99 29.10
CA VAL A 118 -23.45 9.32 27.68
C VAL A 118 -22.01 9.25 27.15
N ILE A 119 -21.76 8.45 26.13
CA ILE A 119 -20.51 8.38 25.41
C ILE A 119 -20.72 8.99 24.02
N GLY A 120 -19.86 9.92 23.62
CA GLY A 120 -19.99 10.59 22.35
C GLY A 120 -18.70 11.23 21.85
N ASP A 121 -18.72 11.71 20.61
CA ASP A 121 -17.59 12.44 20.02
C ASP A 121 -17.79 13.97 20.07
N ILE A 122 -16.70 14.71 19.86
CA ILE A 122 -16.65 16.17 19.94
C ILE A 122 -17.58 16.85 18.93
N GLU A 123 -17.72 16.28 17.74
CA GLU A 123 -18.40 16.93 16.61
C GLU A 123 -19.92 16.70 16.64
N ARG A 124 -20.35 15.52 17.12
CA ARG A 124 -21.75 15.07 17.04
C ARG A 124 -22.53 15.21 18.33
N THR A 125 -21.85 15.17 19.47
CA THR A 125 -22.52 15.15 20.77
C THR A 125 -22.91 16.53 21.20
N ARG A 126 -24.21 16.76 21.38
CA ARG A 126 -24.79 18.01 21.91
C ARG A 126 -25.29 17.74 23.33
N LEU A 127 -24.45 18.04 24.29
CA LEU A 127 -24.76 17.85 25.72
C LEU A 127 -25.02 19.21 26.36
N ASP A 128 -25.96 19.24 27.30
CA ASP A 128 -26.27 20.40 28.12
C ASP A 128 -26.23 19.99 29.60
N ASN A 129 -25.79 20.88 30.49
CA ASN A 129 -25.78 20.69 31.92
C ASN A 129 -25.04 19.46 32.45
N ILE A 130 -23.83 19.24 31.98
CA ILE A 130 -23.02 18.09 32.37
C ILE A 130 -22.35 18.40 33.71
N LYS A 131 -22.60 17.60 34.74
CA LYS A 131 -21.94 17.73 36.02
C LYS A 131 -20.49 17.30 35.97
N VAL A 132 -20.24 16.11 35.42
CA VAL A 132 -18.92 15.51 35.33
C VAL A 132 -18.64 15.03 33.92
N MET A 133 -17.51 15.43 33.35
CA MET A 133 -17.09 15.01 32.03
C MET A 133 -15.71 14.39 32.06
N PHE A 134 -15.57 13.26 31.36
CA PHE A 134 -14.30 12.61 31.05
C PHE A 134 -13.95 12.84 29.58
N PHE A 135 -13.03 13.76 29.33
CA PHE A 135 -12.55 14.06 27.99
C PHE A 135 -11.30 13.22 27.69
N ALA A 136 -11.50 12.09 26.99
CA ALA A 136 -10.48 11.08 26.81
C ALA A 136 -9.70 11.26 25.49
N GLY A 137 -8.43 10.85 25.47
CA GLY A 137 -7.60 10.80 24.26
C GLY A 137 -7.14 12.16 23.74
N VAL A 138 -6.85 13.12 24.61
CA VAL A 138 -6.41 14.48 24.22
C VAL A 138 -4.94 14.47 23.83
N ASN A 139 -4.65 13.81 22.71
CA ASN A 139 -3.31 13.67 22.15
C ASN A 139 -3.11 14.54 20.90
N ASP A 140 -1.86 14.85 20.58
CA ASP A 140 -1.51 15.59 19.36
C ASP A 140 -1.93 14.83 18.09
N GLY A 141 -2.53 15.54 17.15
CA GLY A 141 -3.08 14.97 15.93
C GLY A 141 -4.50 14.38 16.05
N TYR A 142 -4.96 14.05 17.28
CA TYR A 142 -6.32 13.56 17.54
C TYR A 142 -7.25 14.68 18.06
N VAL A 143 -6.73 15.53 18.93
CA VAL A 143 -7.51 16.65 19.50
C VAL A 143 -6.65 17.91 19.56
N PRO A 144 -6.91 18.92 18.71
CA PRO A 144 -7.81 18.91 17.55
C PRO A 144 -7.31 17.95 16.47
N LYS A 145 -8.26 17.38 15.72
CA LYS A 145 -7.94 16.46 14.64
C LYS A 145 -7.12 17.14 13.55
N LYS A 146 -6.00 16.56 13.15
CA LYS A 146 -5.24 17.04 12.00
C LYS A 146 -6.10 16.92 10.75
N SER A 147 -6.37 18.02 10.07
CA SER A 147 -6.99 17.97 8.76
C SER A 147 -5.94 17.57 7.72
N ASP A 148 -6.25 16.55 6.93
CA ASP A 148 -5.41 16.11 5.82
C ASP A 148 -5.36 17.21 4.73
N ASN A 149 -4.16 17.68 4.41
CA ASN A 149 -3.92 18.68 3.37
C ASN A 149 -3.93 18.08 1.94
N ARG A 150 -4.62 16.99 1.71
CA ARG A 150 -4.75 16.38 0.38
C ARG A 150 -5.80 17.07 -0.48
N SER A 151 -5.86 18.40 -0.45
CA SER A 151 -6.73 19.17 -1.33
C SER A 151 -6.04 19.44 -2.66
N VAL A 152 -6.73 19.18 -3.77
CA VAL A 152 -6.27 19.53 -5.13
C VAL A 152 -6.21 21.05 -5.31
N LEU A 153 -7.08 21.79 -4.58
CA LEU A 153 -7.15 23.25 -4.62
C LEU A 153 -6.38 23.85 -3.45
N SER A 154 -5.51 24.80 -3.73
CA SER A 154 -4.85 25.60 -2.69
C SER A 154 -5.86 26.53 -2.00
N GLU A 155 -5.53 27.02 -0.80
CA GLU A 155 -6.39 28.01 -0.10
C GLU A 155 -6.60 29.27 -0.95
N THR A 156 -5.57 29.69 -1.70
CA THR A 156 -5.65 30.86 -2.61
C THR A 156 -6.63 30.61 -3.77
N ASP A 157 -6.64 29.40 -4.32
CA ASP A 157 -7.59 29.03 -5.38
C ASP A 157 -9.02 28.97 -4.85
N ARG A 158 -9.20 28.48 -3.63
CA ARG A 158 -10.49 28.46 -2.94
C ARG A 158 -11.03 29.87 -2.70
N ASP A 159 -10.19 30.81 -2.27
CA ASP A 159 -10.58 32.21 -2.07
C ASP A 159 -10.97 32.87 -3.40
N ARG A 160 -10.27 32.58 -4.51
CA ARG A 160 -10.65 33.05 -5.85
C ARG A 160 -11.99 32.50 -6.31
N LEU A 161 -12.21 31.18 -6.14
CA LEU A 161 -13.49 30.54 -6.52
C LEU A 161 -14.66 31.04 -5.66
N LYS A 162 -14.43 31.29 -4.36
CA LYS A 162 -15.43 31.96 -3.50
C LYS A 162 -15.80 33.35 -4.00
N GLY A 163 -14.83 34.11 -4.51
CA GLY A 163 -15.07 35.41 -5.15
C GLY A 163 -15.86 35.34 -6.47
N MET A 164 -16.02 34.14 -7.02
CA MET A 164 -16.83 33.84 -8.21
C MET A 164 -18.17 33.18 -7.87
N ASP A 165 -18.62 33.25 -6.61
CA ASP A 165 -19.85 32.64 -6.09
C ASP A 165 -19.90 31.10 -6.22
N VAL A 166 -18.74 30.44 -6.33
CA VAL A 166 -18.66 28.97 -6.33
C VAL A 166 -18.66 28.47 -4.91
N SER A 167 -19.70 27.73 -4.54
CA SER A 167 -19.80 27.08 -3.22
C SER A 167 -18.89 25.87 -3.15
N LEU A 168 -17.90 25.90 -2.28
CA LEU A 168 -16.96 24.81 -2.03
C LEU A 168 -17.13 24.24 -0.61
N SER A 169 -16.70 23.00 -0.42
CA SER A 169 -16.58 22.43 0.91
C SER A 169 -15.64 23.26 1.81
N MET A 170 -15.80 23.18 3.13
CA MET A 170 -15.01 23.95 4.08
C MET A 170 -13.51 23.80 3.86
N SER A 171 -12.80 24.91 3.92
CA SER A 171 -11.34 24.95 3.87
C SER A 171 -10.70 24.34 5.12
N VAL A 172 -9.42 24.00 5.04
CA VAL A 172 -8.65 23.49 6.19
C VAL A 172 -8.70 24.48 7.35
N ARG A 173 -8.62 25.77 7.05
CA ARG A 173 -8.67 26.86 8.03
C ARG A 173 -10.05 26.93 8.71
N GLU A 174 -11.13 26.85 7.96
CA GLU A 174 -12.50 26.84 8.49
C GLU A 174 -12.75 25.61 9.37
N LYS A 175 -12.32 24.43 8.93
CA LYS A 175 -12.38 23.20 9.74
C LYS A 175 -11.63 23.34 11.06
N ALA A 176 -10.45 23.93 11.05
CA ALA A 176 -9.68 24.17 12.28
C ALA A 176 -10.37 25.13 13.24
N PHE A 177 -11.06 26.18 12.75
CA PHE A 177 -11.87 27.08 13.58
C PHE A 177 -13.07 26.37 14.19
N ILE A 178 -13.78 25.55 13.40
CA ILE A 178 -14.92 24.76 13.87
C ILE A 178 -14.48 23.78 14.96
N GLN A 179 -13.36 23.08 14.78
CA GLN A 179 -12.84 22.18 15.82
C GLN A 179 -12.49 22.91 17.12
N ARG A 180 -11.89 24.10 17.04
CA ARG A 180 -11.65 24.93 18.22
C ARG A 180 -12.95 25.37 18.90
N PHE A 181 -13.97 25.68 18.11
CA PHE A 181 -15.29 26.04 18.63
C PHE A 181 -15.95 24.85 19.33
N TYR A 182 -15.88 23.65 18.78
CA TYR A 182 -16.38 22.45 19.46
C TYR A 182 -15.65 22.16 20.77
N LEU A 183 -14.33 22.32 20.78
CA LEU A 183 -13.54 22.19 22.01
C LEU A 183 -13.98 23.21 23.07
N TYR A 184 -14.19 24.46 22.68
CA TYR A 184 -14.72 25.49 23.58
C TYR A 184 -16.07 25.07 24.15
N LEU A 185 -17.01 24.66 23.29
CA LEU A 185 -18.34 24.23 23.74
C LEU A 185 -18.27 23.07 24.73
N ILE A 186 -17.46 22.05 24.48
CA ILE A 186 -17.33 20.90 25.36
C ILE A 186 -16.72 21.29 26.69
N MET A 187 -15.64 22.05 26.68
CA MET A 187 -14.93 22.42 27.91
C MET A 187 -15.75 23.39 28.80
N THR A 188 -16.62 24.20 28.20
CA THR A 188 -17.47 25.17 28.95
C THR A 188 -18.81 24.61 29.45
N LYS A 189 -19.20 23.41 29.00
CA LYS A 189 -20.49 22.79 29.40
C LYS A 189 -20.44 22.00 30.70
N THR A 190 -19.26 21.76 31.24
CA THR A 190 -19.07 21.03 32.49
C THR A 190 -19.24 21.96 33.68
N SER A 191 -20.16 21.64 34.59
CA SER A 191 -20.48 22.50 35.73
C SER A 191 -19.70 22.18 37.00
N GLU A 192 -19.26 20.92 37.20
CA GLU A 192 -18.61 20.53 38.47
C GLU A 192 -17.18 20.05 38.26
N LYS A 193 -16.96 19.00 37.44
CA LYS A 193 -15.63 18.36 37.28
C LYS A 193 -15.36 17.98 35.84
N LEU A 194 -14.22 18.43 35.34
CA LEU A 194 -13.68 18.05 34.04
C LEU A 194 -12.38 17.22 34.22
N TYR A 195 -12.40 15.98 33.76
CA TYR A 195 -11.25 15.13 33.72
C TYR A 195 -10.74 15.04 32.26
N ILE A 196 -9.48 15.40 32.05
CA ILE A 196 -8.85 15.34 30.73
C ILE A 196 -7.78 14.28 30.78
N THR A 197 -7.85 13.32 29.86
CA THR A 197 -6.85 12.25 29.79
C THR A 197 -6.13 12.23 28.46
N TYR A 198 -4.89 11.84 28.47
CA TYR A 198 -4.09 11.60 27.27
C TYR A 198 -3.22 10.37 27.47
N ALA A 199 -2.92 9.66 26.37
CA ALA A 199 -2.03 8.52 26.39
C ALA A 199 -0.57 8.98 26.18
N ARG A 200 0.39 8.31 26.79
CA ARG A 200 1.83 8.48 26.52
C ARG A 200 2.30 7.57 25.37
N ASN A 201 1.66 6.42 25.26
CA ASN A 201 1.92 5.46 24.19
C ASN A 201 0.63 5.16 23.43
N GLY A 202 0.74 4.99 22.11
CA GLY A 202 -0.35 4.52 21.26
C GLY A 202 -0.56 3.00 21.41
N MET A 203 -1.58 2.46 20.76
CA MET A 203 -1.81 1.00 20.71
C MET A 203 -0.67 0.24 20.02
N ASP A 204 0.09 0.94 19.18
CA ASP A 204 1.31 0.45 18.52
C ASP A 204 2.58 0.66 19.38
N MET A 205 2.40 0.98 20.67
CA MET A 205 3.44 1.27 21.66
C MET A 205 4.41 2.41 21.28
N LYS A 206 4.12 3.15 20.22
CA LYS A 206 4.88 4.36 19.90
C LYS A 206 4.50 5.49 20.85
N ALA A 207 5.49 6.29 21.23
CA ALA A 207 5.25 7.46 22.06
C ALA A 207 4.32 8.45 21.36
N VAL A 208 3.23 8.81 22.02
CA VAL A 208 2.25 9.78 21.56
C VAL A 208 2.35 11.05 22.40
N LEU A 209 2.47 12.19 21.75
CA LEU A 209 2.57 13.47 22.44
C LEU A 209 1.20 13.95 22.93
N PRO A 210 1.14 14.58 24.12
CA PRO A 210 -0.08 15.26 24.56
C PRO A 210 -0.39 16.44 23.65
N SER A 211 -1.68 16.71 23.43
CA SER A 211 -2.13 17.88 22.70
C SER A 211 -1.59 19.17 23.32
N TYR A 212 -1.35 20.19 22.50
CA TYR A 212 -1.00 21.53 22.97
C TYR A 212 -2.02 22.13 23.94
N ILE A 213 -3.27 21.65 23.89
CA ILE A 213 -4.37 22.05 24.79
C ILE A 213 -4.01 21.75 26.24
N ILE A 214 -3.38 20.62 26.53
CA ILE A 214 -2.93 20.23 27.88
C ILE A 214 -2.00 21.32 28.45
N ARG A 215 -1.04 21.75 27.66
CA ARG A 215 -0.10 22.83 28.07
C ARG A 215 -0.80 24.16 28.27
N MET A 216 -1.79 24.47 27.42
CA MET A 216 -2.57 25.69 27.54
C MET A 216 -3.43 25.68 28.82
N ILE A 217 -4.09 24.55 29.14
CA ILE A 217 -4.87 24.39 30.34
C ILE A 217 -3.99 24.52 31.60
N LYS A 218 -2.83 23.88 31.63
CA LYS A 218 -1.87 24.01 32.74
C LYS A 218 -1.40 25.46 32.94
N LYS A 219 -1.26 26.22 31.87
CA LYS A 219 -0.91 27.65 31.94
C LYS A 219 -2.08 28.50 32.49
N MET A 220 -3.30 28.18 32.09
CA MET A 220 -4.51 28.91 32.58
C MET A 220 -4.88 28.53 34.01
N PHE A 221 -4.66 27.29 34.40
CA PHE A 221 -5.01 26.73 35.70
C PHE A 221 -3.77 26.09 36.36
N PRO A 222 -2.88 26.87 36.97
CA PRO A 222 -1.60 26.34 37.52
C PRO A 222 -1.80 25.33 38.65
N LEU A 223 -2.96 25.28 39.29
CA LEU A 223 -3.27 24.34 40.38
C LEU A 223 -3.87 23.02 39.91
N VAL A 224 -3.97 22.78 38.57
CA VAL A 224 -4.44 21.50 38.02
C VAL A 224 -3.46 20.40 38.39
N LYS A 225 -3.97 19.37 39.04
CA LYS A 225 -3.18 18.18 39.39
C LYS A 225 -3.09 17.23 38.19
N GLU A 226 -1.90 16.79 37.88
CA GLU A 226 -1.65 15.74 36.90
C GLU A 226 -1.37 14.43 37.64
N TYR A 227 -2.02 13.37 37.19
CA TYR A 227 -1.83 12.03 37.75
C TYR A 227 -1.33 11.13 36.61
N ALA A 228 -0.11 10.58 36.78
CA ALA A 228 0.34 9.49 35.94
C ALA A 228 -0.26 8.18 36.47
N ARG A 229 -0.87 7.40 35.58
CA ARG A 229 -1.42 6.09 35.94
C ARG A 229 -0.61 4.98 35.27
N GLU A 230 0.67 4.97 35.47
CA GLU A 230 1.54 3.94 34.95
C GLU A 230 1.42 2.63 35.75
N ASP A 231 1.10 2.72 37.04
CA ASP A 231 1.20 1.58 37.98
C ASP A 231 -0.14 1.09 38.55
N THR A 232 -1.28 1.72 38.27
CA THR A 232 -2.52 1.42 39.00
C THR A 232 -3.34 0.24 38.44
N PHE A 233 -2.96 -0.34 37.30
CA PHE A 233 -3.62 -1.57 36.84
C PHE A 233 -3.24 -2.80 37.66
N ALA A 234 -2.10 -2.78 38.35
CA ALA A 234 -1.63 -3.90 39.16
C ALA A 234 -2.28 -3.94 40.57
N GLU A 235 -2.64 -2.81 41.17
CA GLU A 235 -3.07 -2.77 42.56
C GLU A 235 -4.59 -2.68 42.78
N HIS A 236 -5.38 -2.19 41.81
CA HIS A 236 -6.81 -1.89 42.01
C HIS A 236 -7.74 -2.48 40.94
N ALA A 237 -7.30 -3.36 40.08
CA ALA A 237 -8.18 -4.15 39.23
C ALA A 237 -8.88 -5.19 40.12
N TYR A 238 -10.09 -4.90 40.56
CA TYR A 238 -11.03 -5.88 41.13
C TYR A 238 -11.46 -6.97 40.14
N ILE A 239 -11.05 -6.90 38.91
CA ILE A 239 -10.92 -8.07 38.05
C ILE A 239 -9.61 -8.74 38.51
N ARG A 240 -9.69 -9.63 39.49
CA ARG A 240 -8.81 -10.76 39.52
C ARG A 240 -9.08 -11.53 38.21
N ILE A 241 -8.42 -11.10 37.13
CA ILE A 241 -7.94 -12.05 36.17
C ILE A 241 -7.15 -12.99 37.09
N PRO A 242 -7.58 -14.28 37.30
CA PRO A 242 -6.69 -15.18 37.98
C PRO A 242 -5.36 -14.87 37.33
N LYS A 243 -4.31 -14.73 38.16
CA LYS A 243 -2.98 -15.03 37.71
C LYS A 243 -3.07 -16.52 37.31
N ALA A 244 -3.79 -16.81 36.21
CA ALA A 244 -3.34 -17.79 35.29
C ALA A 244 -1.92 -17.32 35.14
N ASP A 245 -1.00 -18.12 35.65
CA ASP A 245 0.36 -18.06 35.26
C ASP A 245 0.27 -17.99 33.72
N ILE A 246 0.07 -16.76 33.19
CA ILE A 246 0.55 -16.43 31.90
C ILE A 246 2.03 -16.51 32.16
N VAL A 247 2.50 -17.76 32.23
CA VAL A 247 3.85 -18.11 31.91
C VAL A 247 3.95 -17.56 30.53
N TRP A 248 4.47 -16.34 30.44
CA TRP A 248 5.09 -15.85 29.24
C TRP A 248 6.23 -16.84 29.01
N SER A 249 5.85 -18.04 28.50
CA SER A 249 6.84 -18.96 27.95
C SER A 249 7.54 -18.08 26.93
N GLU A 250 8.86 -17.94 27.10
CA GLU A 250 9.70 -17.21 26.15
C GLU A 250 9.16 -17.50 24.78
N VAL A 251 8.65 -16.47 24.11
CA VAL A 251 8.00 -16.65 22.80
C VAL A 251 9.13 -17.12 21.91
N ASN A 252 9.17 -18.41 21.65
CA ASN A 252 10.16 -18.96 20.73
C ASN A 252 9.85 -18.43 19.34
N LEU A 253 10.55 -17.37 18.95
CA LEU A 253 10.43 -16.76 17.63
C LEU A 253 11.03 -17.65 16.53
N ASN A 254 11.93 -18.56 16.92
CA ASN A 254 12.55 -19.51 16.00
C ASN A 254 11.63 -20.72 15.85
N LYS A 255 10.77 -20.65 14.85
CA LYS A 255 9.81 -21.71 14.54
C LYS A 255 10.20 -22.41 13.25
N VAL A 256 10.13 -23.73 13.30
CA VAL A 256 10.36 -24.58 12.14
C VAL A 256 9.15 -25.52 12.02
N LEU A 257 8.68 -25.72 10.80
CA LEU A 257 7.64 -26.72 10.51
C LEU A 257 8.16 -28.11 10.85
N ALA A 258 7.28 -29.02 11.26
CA ALA A 258 7.66 -30.40 11.47
C ALA A 258 8.20 -31.02 10.17
N GLU A 259 9.07 -32.00 10.32
CA GLU A 259 9.73 -32.68 9.20
C GLU A 259 8.69 -33.17 8.17
N GLY A 260 8.97 -32.92 6.89
CA GLY A 260 8.10 -33.29 5.78
C GLY A 260 6.95 -32.32 5.46
N ILE A 261 6.49 -31.48 6.43
CA ILE A 261 5.37 -30.54 6.19
C ILE A 261 5.75 -29.48 5.15
N ALA A 262 6.98 -28.99 5.14
CA ALA A 262 7.42 -28.02 4.14
C ALA A 262 7.36 -28.61 2.72
N LEU A 263 7.74 -29.86 2.55
CA LEU A 263 7.67 -30.52 1.27
C LEU A 263 6.21 -30.81 0.83
N GLU A 264 5.33 -31.10 1.77
CA GLU A 264 3.88 -31.23 1.51
C GLU A 264 3.27 -29.89 1.08
N LEU A 265 3.69 -28.80 1.73
CA LEU A 265 3.17 -27.46 1.54
C LEU A 265 3.64 -26.83 0.22
N TYR A 266 4.92 -26.94 -0.09
CA TYR A 266 5.55 -26.29 -1.25
C TYR A 266 5.75 -27.25 -2.45
N GLY A 267 5.61 -28.55 -2.26
CA GLY A 267 5.76 -29.55 -3.31
C GLY A 267 7.24 -29.82 -3.69
N ARG A 268 7.41 -30.63 -4.74
CA ARG A 268 8.75 -30.95 -5.29
C ARG A 268 9.24 -29.97 -6.35
N GLU A 269 8.43 -28.97 -6.69
CA GLU A 269 8.78 -27.87 -7.61
C GLU A 269 8.55 -26.54 -6.87
N LEU A 270 9.58 -26.09 -6.16
CA LEU A 270 9.52 -24.81 -5.48
C LEU A 270 9.64 -23.68 -6.50
N THR A 271 8.54 -23.02 -6.80
CA THR A 271 8.53 -21.85 -7.69
C THR A 271 8.42 -20.57 -6.89
N GLY A 272 9.51 -19.79 -6.86
CA GLY A 272 9.57 -18.49 -6.21
C GLY A 272 9.44 -17.32 -7.18
N SER A 273 8.80 -16.24 -6.77
CA SER A 273 8.91 -14.95 -7.44
C SER A 273 9.95 -14.09 -6.73
N VAL A 274 10.48 -13.08 -7.42
CA VAL A 274 11.43 -12.14 -6.81
C VAL A 274 10.85 -11.50 -5.54
N THR A 275 9.60 -11.02 -5.62
CA THR A 275 8.89 -10.43 -4.47
C THR A 275 8.68 -11.42 -3.32
N SER A 276 8.50 -12.71 -3.61
CA SER A 276 8.36 -13.72 -2.56
C SER A 276 9.65 -13.92 -1.78
N PHE A 277 10.82 -13.87 -2.45
CA PHE A 277 12.12 -13.96 -1.80
C PHE A 277 12.48 -12.69 -1.02
N GLU A 278 12.14 -11.51 -1.53
CA GLU A 278 12.24 -10.25 -0.78
C GLU A 278 11.37 -10.29 0.48
N GLN A 279 10.16 -10.87 0.38
CA GLN A 279 9.28 -11.07 1.54
C GLN A 279 9.89 -12.05 2.55
N PHE A 280 10.50 -13.16 2.11
CA PHE A 280 11.18 -14.10 2.99
C PHE A 280 12.38 -13.45 3.70
N ALA A 281 13.17 -12.67 2.97
CA ALA A 281 14.27 -11.89 3.54
C ALA A 281 13.78 -10.82 4.53
N SER A 282 12.61 -10.27 4.32
CA SER A 282 11.98 -9.28 5.20
C SER A 282 11.48 -9.91 6.51
N CYS A 283 10.68 -10.98 6.40
CA CYS A 283 10.17 -11.76 7.53
C CYS A 283 9.70 -13.14 7.05
N GLN A 284 10.32 -14.20 7.56
CA GLN A 284 10.01 -15.58 7.14
C GLN A 284 8.58 -16.00 7.48
N PHE A 285 8.06 -15.54 8.62
CA PHE A 285 6.67 -15.81 9.00
C PHE A 285 5.66 -15.14 8.06
N ALA A 286 5.92 -13.91 7.63
CA ALA A 286 5.07 -13.22 6.67
C ALA A 286 5.07 -13.95 5.30
N TYR A 287 6.23 -14.46 4.87
CA TYR A 287 6.33 -15.33 3.70
C TYR A 287 5.48 -16.60 3.84
N PHE A 288 5.60 -17.28 4.98
CA PHE A 288 4.83 -18.49 5.28
C PHE A 288 3.31 -18.23 5.24
N CYS A 289 2.84 -17.13 5.85
CA CYS A 289 1.43 -16.76 5.80
C CYS A 289 0.96 -16.54 4.35
N GLN A 290 1.73 -15.83 3.55
CA GLN A 290 1.35 -15.44 2.20
C GLN A 290 1.48 -16.58 1.18
N TYR A 291 2.63 -17.24 1.17
CA TYR A 291 2.98 -18.21 0.12
C TYR A 291 2.86 -19.66 0.58
N GLY A 292 2.94 -19.92 1.87
CA GLY A 292 2.68 -21.24 2.45
C GLY A 292 1.19 -21.48 2.69
N LEU A 293 0.57 -20.64 3.49
CA LEU A 293 -0.84 -20.79 3.85
C LEU A 293 -1.80 -20.13 2.85
N GLY A 294 -1.31 -19.33 1.91
CA GLY A 294 -2.12 -18.63 0.92
C GLY A 294 -3.08 -17.59 1.52
N LEU A 295 -2.75 -17.05 2.71
CA LEU A 295 -3.58 -16.05 3.37
C LEU A 295 -3.56 -14.74 2.58
N LYS A 296 -4.74 -14.25 2.25
CA LYS A 296 -4.96 -12.98 1.53
C LYS A 296 -6.00 -12.16 2.25
N GLU A 297 -5.87 -10.85 2.20
CA GLU A 297 -6.96 -9.97 2.58
C GLU A 297 -8.17 -10.20 1.66
N ARG A 298 -9.36 -9.99 2.20
CA ARG A 298 -10.57 -10.05 1.39
C ARG A 298 -10.52 -8.96 0.33
N GLU A 299 -10.67 -9.34 -0.93
CA GLU A 299 -10.76 -8.37 -2.01
C GLU A 299 -12.04 -7.55 -1.86
N GLU A 300 -11.88 -6.23 -1.76
CA GLU A 300 -12.99 -5.29 -1.76
C GLU A 300 -13.18 -4.74 -3.18
N TYR A 301 -14.43 -4.54 -3.59
CA TYR A 301 -14.74 -3.90 -4.87
C TYR A 301 -14.45 -2.40 -4.78
N GLN A 302 -13.16 -2.06 -4.74
CA GLN A 302 -12.66 -0.69 -4.68
C GLN A 302 -11.42 -0.57 -5.57
N PHE A 303 -11.30 0.56 -6.25
CA PHE A 303 -10.08 0.85 -6.99
C PHE A 303 -8.95 1.19 -6.02
N ALA A 304 -7.99 0.27 -5.88
CA ALA A 304 -6.86 0.41 -4.98
C ALA A 304 -5.64 1.07 -5.64
N VAL A 305 -4.70 1.52 -4.83
CA VAL A 305 -3.44 2.14 -5.32
C VAL A 305 -2.64 1.17 -6.20
N ASN A 306 -2.68 -0.12 -5.90
CA ASN A 306 -1.98 -1.15 -6.67
C ASN A 306 -2.56 -1.32 -8.08
N ASP A 307 -3.88 -1.13 -8.24
CA ASP A 307 -4.56 -1.23 -9.53
C ASP A 307 -4.05 -0.15 -10.50
N PHE A 308 -3.79 1.05 -9.97
CA PHE A 308 -3.23 2.15 -10.75
C PHE A 308 -1.89 1.76 -11.40
N GLY A 309 -1.01 1.12 -10.63
CA GLY A 309 0.26 0.60 -11.15
C GLY A 309 0.07 -0.48 -12.21
N THR A 310 -0.78 -1.47 -11.93
CA THR A 310 -1.06 -2.59 -12.83
C THR A 310 -1.60 -2.13 -14.18
N ILE A 311 -2.52 -1.16 -14.18
CA ILE A 311 -3.09 -0.61 -15.42
C ILE A 311 -2.04 0.17 -16.20
N LEU A 312 -1.23 1.01 -15.54
CA LEU A 312 -0.18 1.77 -16.21
C LEU A 312 0.85 0.86 -16.89
N HIS A 313 1.28 -0.22 -16.21
CA HIS A 313 2.16 -1.22 -16.82
C HIS A 313 1.50 -1.86 -18.04
N ALA A 314 0.23 -2.27 -17.95
CA ALA A 314 -0.50 -2.87 -19.06
C ALA A 314 -0.62 -1.93 -20.26
N VAL A 315 -0.88 -0.63 -20.04
CA VAL A 315 -0.95 0.38 -21.10
C VAL A 315 0.40 0.61 -21.75
N ILE A 316 1.47 0.77 -20.96
CA ILE A 316 2.82 0.96 -21.48
C ILE A 316 3.26 -0.27 -22.28
N GLU A 317 2.94 -1.47 -21.79
CA GLU A 317 3.19 -2.74 -22.51
C GLU A 317 2.48 -2.78 -23.86
N ASP A 318 1.15 -2.55 -23.87
CA ASP A 318 0.29 -2.64 -25.04
C ASP A 318 0.74 -1.65 -26.13
N VAL A 319 0.91 -0.38 -25.75
CA VAL A 319 1.37 0.65 -26.69
C VAL A 319 2.78 0.35 -27.20
N SER A 320 3.69 -0.09 -26.31
CA SER A 320 5.07 -0.41 -26.71
C SER A 320 5.14 -1.61 -27.66
N LYS A 321 4.32 -2.63 -27.45
CA LYS A 321 4.20 -3.78 -28.36
C LYS A 321 3.60 -3.35 -29.70
N ASN A 322 2.59 -2.50 -29.69
CA ASN A 322 1.96 -1.96 -30.91
C ASN A 322 2.99 -1.17 -31.75
N ILE A 323 3.77 -0.29 -31.12
CA ILE A 323 4.86 0.44 -31.78
C ILE A 323 5.84 -0.53 -32.46
N LYS A 324 6.29 -1.57 -31.72
CA LYS A 324 7.24 -2.57 -32.23
C LYS A 324 6.65 -3.42 -33.37
N GLN A 325 5.42 -3.90 -33.22
CA GLN A 325 4.75 -4.75 -34.23
C GLN A 325 4.51 -4.02 -35.53
N ASN A 326 4.22 -2.72 -35.48
CA ASN A 326 4.01 -1.87 -36.64
C ASN A 326 5.31 -1.28 -37.21
N ASN A 327 6.48 -1.72 -36.72
CA ASN A 327 7.78 -1.17 -37.10
C ASN A 327 7.88 0.36 -36.98
N LYS A 328 7.13 0.96 -36.07
CA LYS A 328 7.22 2.38 -35.74
C LYS A 328 8.41 2.64 -34.81
N SER A 329 8.92 3.86 -34.83
CA SER A 329 9.98 4.30 -33.93
C SER A 329 9.40 5.12 -32.78
N PHE A 330 9.77 4.82 -31.54
CA PHE A 330 9.43 5.67 -30.37
C PHE A 330 9.89 7.11 -30.54
N VAL A 331 11.03 7.31 -31.23
CA VAL A 331 11.63 8.63 -31.45
C VAL A 331 10.85 9.48 -32.43
N LEU A 332 10.17 8.84 -33.40
CA LEU A 332 9.47 9.52 -34.51
C LEU A 332 7.96 9.64 -34.30
N LEU A 333 7.44 9.16 -33.17
CA LEU A 333 6.01 9.30 -32.86
C LEU A 333 5.64 10.76 -32.61
N SER A 334 4.60 11.25 -33.31
CA SER A 334 4.03 12.54 -33.00
C SER A 334 3.25 12.52 -31.66
N ASP A 335 3.05 13.69 -31.07
CA ASP A 335 2.30 13.81 -29.82
C ASP A 335 0.85 13.33 -29.97
N GLU A 336 0.22 13.60 -31.15
CA GLU A 336 -1.12 13.18 -31.45
C GLU A 336 -1.23 11.65 -31.58
N GLU A 337 -0.32 11.02 -32.35
CA GLU A 337 -0.29 9.56 -32.49
C GLU A 337 -0.09 8.86 -31.18
N ARG A 338 0.86 9.34 -30.34
CA ARG A 338 1.14 8.78 -29.02
C ARG A 338 -0.07 8.88 -28.10
N SER A 339 -0.68 10.07 -28.02
CA SER A 339 -1.85 10.31 -27.17
C SER A 339 -3.07 9.50 -27.61
N GLN A 340 -3.24 9.31 -28.91
CA GLN A 340 -4.31 8.46 -29.46
C GLN A 340 -4.08 6.99 -29.05
N MET A 341 -2.88 6.44 -29.27
CA MET A 341 -2.55 5.06 -28.89
C MET A 341 -2.77 4.80 -27.40
N VAL A 342 -2.33 5.73 -26.53
CA VAL A 342 -2.57 5.66 -25.09
C VAL A 342 -4.05 5.67 -24.76
N SER A 343 -4.81 6.54 -25.41
CA SER A 343 -6.26 6.66 -25.15
C SER A 343 -7.03 5.42 -25.57
N GLU A 344 -6.68 4.84 -26.70
CA GLU A 344 -7.27 3.58 -27.20
C GLU A 344 -6.95 2.42 -26.25
N SER A 345 -5.68 2.25 -25.86
CA SER A 345 -5.24 1.20 -24.96
C SER A 345 -5.91 1.30 -23.57
N ILE A 346 -5.88 2.47 -22.94
CA ILE A 346 -6.51 2.67 -21.62
C ILE A 346 -8.01 2.43 -21.67
N ASN A 347 -8.70 2.90 -22.71
CA ASN A 347 -10.15 2.69 -22.82
C ASN A 347 -10.48 1.20 -22.96
N ALA A 348 -9.70 0.46 -23.76
CA ALA A 348 -9.86 -0.99 -23.92
C ALA A 348 -9.62 -1.76 -22.62
N ILE A 349 -8.60 -1.38 -21.86
CA ILE A 349 -8.31 -1.98 -20.55
C ILE A 349 -9.42 -1.63 -19.54
N ALA A 350 -9.84 -0.36 -19.47
CA ALA A 350 -10.85 0.11 -18.54
C ALA A 350 -12.24 -0.54 -18.77
N GLU A 351 -12.54 -1.01 -19.98
CA GLU A 351 -13.77 -1.72 -20.28
C GLU A 351 -13.90 -3.05 -19.56
N ASN A 352 -12.78 -3.74 -19.34
CA ASN A 352 -12.75 -5.10 -18.80
C ASN A 352 -12.14 -5.22 -17.40
N TYR A 353 -11.49 -4.16 -16.89
CA TYR A 353 -10.77 -4.21 -15.62
C TYR A 353 -11.75 -4.23 -14.43
N GLY A 354 -11.56 -5.23 -13.55
CA GLY A 354 -12.28 -5.32 -12.28
C GLY A 354 -13.81 -5.25 -12.40
N ASN A 355 -14.40 -5.92 -13.38
CA ASN A 355 -15.84 -5.86 -13.66
C ASN A 355 -16.37 -4.42 -13.86
N THR A 356 -15.66 -3.62 -14.64
CA THR A 356 -16.02 -2.24 -14.98
C THR A 356 -15.88 -1.19 -13.86
N ILE A 357 -15.18 -1.53 -12.77
CA ILE A 357 -14.99 -0.63 -11.62
C ILE A 357 -14.47 0.77 -12.00
N LEU A 358 -13.68 0.87 -13.06
CA LEU A 358 -13.15 2.15 -13.56
C LEU A 358 -14.20 3.08 -14.16
N LYS A 359 -15.37 2.56 -14.54
CA LYS A 359 -16.46 3.33 -15.13
C LYS A 359 -17.61 3.64 -14.17
N ASP A 360 -17.50 3.20 -12.93
CA ASP A 360 -18.60 3.26 -11.96
C ASP A 360 -18.77 4.63 -11.27
N SER A 361 -17.83 5.55 -11.43
CA SER A 361 -17.94 6.88 -10.82
C SER A 361 -17.16 7.95 -11.56
N SER A 362 -17.59 9.21 -11.45
CA SER A 362 -16.86 10.37 -12.00
C SER A 362 -15.44 10.50 -11.40
N ARG A 363 -15.21 10.00 -10.20
CA ARG A 363 -13.87 9.91 -9.61
C ARG A 363 -13.00 8.95 -10.42
N ASN A 364 -13.53 7.82 -10.80
CA ASN A 364 -12.79 6.81 -11.57
C ASN A 364 -12.54 7.28 -13.02
N GLU A 365 -13.48 8.03 -13.62
CA GLU A 365 -13.26 8.70 -14.91
C GLU A 365 -12.10 9.69 -14.85
N TYR A 366 -12.01 10.48 -13.77
CA TYR A 366 -10.87 11.35 -13.53
C TYR A 366 -9.55 10.57 -13.39
N LEU A 367 -9.56 9.41 -12.69
CA LEU A 367 -8.40 8.55 -12.58
C LEU A 367 -7.96 8.00 -13.94
N ILE A 368 -8.90 7.61 -14.83
CA ILE A 368 -8.60 7.20 -16.21
C ILE A 368 -7.88 8.34 -16.93
N GLN A 369 -8.40 9.57 -16.87
CA GLN A 369 -7.75 10.72 -17.51
C GLN A 369 -6.36 10.98 -16.96
N ARG A 370 -6.18 10.83 -15.64
CA ARG A 370 -4.89 10.95 -15.01
C ARG A 370 -3.92 9.86 -15.46
N MET A 371 -4.38 8.61 -15.57
CA MET A 371 -3.56 7.50 -16.09
C MET A 371 -3.13 7.74 -17.54
N LYS A 372 -4.00 8.34 -18.38
CA LYS A 372 -3.64 8.73 -19.74
C LYS A 372 -2.46 9.70 -19.74
N ASN A 373 -2.50 10.72 -18.89
CA ASN A 373 -1.42 11.71 -18.81
C ASN A 373 -0.11 11.07 -18.36
N TYR A 374 -0.15 10.17 -17.34
CA TYR A 374 1.04 9.45 -16.86
C TYR A 374 1.64 8.52 -17.91
N ALA A 375 0.80 7.75 -18.62
CA ALA A 375 1.24 6.86 -19.69
C ALA A 375 1.79 7.64 -20.89
N ASP A 376 1.12 8.70 -21.32
CA ASP A 376 1.57 9.56 -22.40
C ASP A 376 2.92 10.21 -22.09
N ARG A 377 3.05 10.78 -20.88
CA ARG A 377 4.30 11.37 -20.40
C ARG A 377 5.44 10.34 -20.33
N THR A 378 5.14 9.11 -19.89
CA THR A 378 6.12 8.04 -19.84
C THR A 378 6.62 7.62 -21.21
N LEU A 379 5.70 7.45 -22.18
CA LEU A 379 6.07 7.10 -23.56
C LEU A 379 6.82 8.24 -24.26
N TRP A 380 6.47 9.49 -24.00
CA TRP A 380 7.23 10.65 -24.44
C TRP A 380 8.67 10.62 -23.90
N ALA A 381 8.83 10.37 -22.61
CA ALA A 381 10.16 10.30 -21.99
C ALA A 381 10.98 9.13 -22.55
N ILE A 382 10.36 7.97 -22.81
CA ILE A 382 11.03 6.85 -23.47
C ILE A 382 11.55 7.27 -24.85
N GLY A 383 10.73 7.95 -25.67
CA GLY A 383 11.14 8.47 -26.97
C GLY A 383 12.35 9.40 -26.89
N LYS A 384 12.36 10.33 -25.91
CA LYS A 384 13.47 11.26 -25.70
C LYS A 384 14.73 10.53 -25.23
N GLN A 385 14.61 9.57 -24.29
CA GLN A 385 15.72 8.76 -23.81
C GLN A 385 16.37 7.93 -24.92
N LEU A 386 15.56 7.37 -25.82
CA LEU A 386 16.04 6.58 -26.96
C LEU A 386 16.65 7.46 -28.06
N ALA A 387 16.26 8.72 -28.18
CA ALA A 387 16.83 9.68 -29.13
C ALA A 387 18.26 10.09 -28.76
N ASP A 388 18.59 10.12 -27.48
CA ASP A 388 19.91 10.55 -26.97
C ASP A 388 20.96 9.43 -26.97
N GLY A 389 20.58 8.18 -27.27
CA GLY A 389 21.47 7.02 -27.29
C GLY A 389 21.21 6.10 -28.48
N ILE A 390 21.94 4.98 -28.50
CA ILE A 390 21.82 3.96 -29.56
C ILE A 390 21.19 2.64 -29.06
N PHE A 391 20.85 2.56 -27.76
CA PHE A 391 20.10 1.43 -27.22
C PHE A 391 18.70 1.37 -27.84
N ARG A 392 18.24 0.16 -28.14
CA ARG A 392 16.90 -0.09 -28.68
C ARG A 392 16.11 -1.05 -27.78
N PRO A 393 14.81 -0.86 -27.56
CA PRO A 393 14.00 -1.81 -26.84
C PRO A 393 13.93 -3.15 -27.59
N ASP A 394 14.33 -4.23 -26.91
CA ASP A 394 14.25 -5.58 -27.48
C ASP A 394 13.03 -6.36 -26.98
N ALA A 395 12.70 -6.27 -25.71
CA ALA A 395 11.54 -6.94 -25.15
C ALA A 395 10.81 -6.06 -24.14
N PHE A 396 9.48 -6.25 -24.10
CA PHE A 396 8.58 -5.65 -23.11
C PHE A 396 7.83 -6.75 -22.38
N GLU A 397 7.68 -6.59 -21.06
CA GLU A 397 6.94 -7.51 -20.18
C GLU A 397 7.31 -8.97 -20.44
N LYS A 398 8.62 -9.21 -20.46
CA LYS A 398 9.17 -10.54 -20.78
C LYS A 398 9.06 -11.47 -19.57
N GLY A 399 8.13 -12.41 -19.62
CA GLY A 399 8.02 -13.47 -18.63
C GLY A 399 9.19 -14.45 -18.70
N PHE A 400 9.63 -14.92 -17.52
CA PHE A 400 10.61 -15.99 -17.39
C PHE A 400 10.19 -17.00 -16.32
N LEU A 401 10.64 -18.24 -16.51
CA LEU A 401 10.61 -19.33 -15.54
C LEU A 401 11.91 -20.11 -15.74
N THR A 402 12.86 -19.89 -14.86
CA THR A 402 14.21 -20.44 -14.98
C THR A 402 14.47 -21.40 -13.83
N GLN A 403 14.91 -22.61 -14.15
CA GLN A 403 15.40 -23.55 -13.15
C GLN A 403 16.77 -23.05 -12.68
N ILE A 404 16.89 -22.80 -11.37
CA ILE A 404 18.10 -22.27 -10.74
C ILE A 404 19.00 -23.43 -10.30
N GLU A 405 18.43 -24.33 -9.47
CA GLU A 405 19.21 -25.43 -8.89
C GLU A 405 18.30 -26.60 -8.51
N GLU A 406 18.90 -27.78 -8.32
CA GLU A 406 18.27 -28.93 -7.68
C GLU A 406 18.65 -28.94 -6.20
N LEU A 407 17.65 -28.84 -5.34
CA LEU A 407 17.79 -28.76 -3.89
C LEU A 407 17.71 -30.15 -3.26
N PRO A 408 18.08 -30.32 -1.96
CA PRO A 408 17.91 -31.58 -1.24
C PRO A 408 16.49 -32.15 -1.37
N HIS A 409 16.35 -33.46 -1.30
CA HIS A 409 15.09 -34.20 -1.47
C HIS A 409 14.53 -34.19 -2.91
N ASP A 410 15.39 -34.04 -3.93
CA ASP A 410 15.04 -34.00 -5.35
C ASP A 410 14.01 -32.89 -5.67
N VAL A 411 14.14 -31.76 -5.00
CA VAL A 411 13.26 -30.58 -5.22
C VAL A 411 13.92 -29.68 -6.27
N LEU A 412 13.17 -29.39 -7.33
CA LEU A 412 13.59 -28.44 -8.35
C LEU A 412 13.20 -27.03 -7.92
N PHE A 413 14.17 -26.12 -7.92
CA PHE A 413 13.93 -24.71 -7.62
C PHE A 413 13.87 -23.89 -8.90
N TYR A 414 12.73 -23.19 -9.07
CA TYR A 414 12.47 -22.29 -10.19
C TYR A 414 12.28 -20.86 -9.69
N MET A 415 12.88 -19.93 -10.41
CA MET A 415 12.62 -18.51 -10.26
C MET A 415 11.71 -18.05 -11.40
N LYS A 416 10.63 -17.34 -11.06
CA LYS A 416 9.71 -16.75 -12.03
C LYS A 416 9.61 -15.25 -11.86
N GLY A 417 9.35 -14.56 -12.96
CA GLY A 417 9.12 -13.13 -12.97
C GLY A 417 8.75 -12.61 -14.34
N LYS A 418 8.62 -11.30 -14.41
CA LYS A 418 8.29 -10.59 -15.64
C LYS A 418 9.13 -9.31 -15.67
N ILE A 419 9.94 -9.15 -16.69
CA ILE A 419 10.84 -8.01 -16.87
C ILE A 419 10.11 -6.97 -17.69
N ASP A 420 9.92 -5.76 -17.16
CA ASP A 420 9.11 -4.74 -17.79
C ASP A 420 9.69 -4.32 -19.15
N ARG A 421 11.00 -4.04 -19.21
CA ARG A 421 11.67 -3.66 -20.46
C ARG A 421 13.14 -4.09 -20.49
N ILE A 422 13.54 -4.66 -21.61
CA ILE A 422 14.93 -4.99 -21.95
C ILE A 422 15.34 -4.14 -23.15
N ASP A 423 16.38 -3.34 -22.99
CA ASP A 423 16.99 -2.61 -24.10
C ASP A 423 18.38 -3.19 -24.40
N VAL A 424 18.71 -3.23 -25.67
CA VAL A 424 19.99 -3.77 -26.14
C VAL A 424 20.71 -2.81 -27.06
N CYS A 425 22.04 -2.90 -27.05
CA CYS A 425 22.91 -2.29 -28.02
C CYS A 425 24.00 -3.29 -28.35
N GLU A 426 24.47 -3.38 -29.61
CA GLU A 426 25.44 -4.35 -30.03
C GLU A 426 26.60 -3.72 -30.80
N ASP A 427 27.79 -4.30 -30.65
CA ASP A 427 28.92 -4.14 -31.52
C ASP A 427 29.29 -5.50 -32.16
N ASP A 428 30.46 -5.61 -32.80
CA ASP A 428 30.85 -6.81 -33.50
C ASP A 428 30.97 -8.03 -32.57
N GLU A 429 31.48 -7.86 -31.36
CA GLU A 429 31.80 -8.94 -30.41
C GLU A 429 30.82 -9.00 -29.22
N ASN A 430 30.20 -7.88 -28.84
CA ASN A 430 29.44 -7.73 -27.60
C ASN A 430 28.00 -7.36 -27.84
N LEU A 431 27.15 -7.76 -26.89
CA LEU A 431 25.80 -7.29 -26.72
C LEU A 431 25.65 -6.66 -25.33
N TYR A 432 25.30 -5.41 -25.28
CA TYR A 432 25.08 -4.65 -24.05
C TYR A 432 23.61 -4.69 -23.68
N VAL A 433 23.31 -5.11 -22.46
CA VAL A 433 21.94 -5.29 -21.99
C VAL A 433 21.62 -4.29 -20.88
N LYS A 434 20.53 -3.58 -21.02
CA LYS A 434 19.98 -2.65 -20.02
C LYS A 434 18.59 -3.10 -19.62
N VAL A 435 18.33 -3.22 -18.33
CA VAL A 435 17.01 -3.53 -17.77
C VAL A 435 16.40 -2.28 -17.17
N VAL A 436 15.14 -2.04 -17.50
CA VAL A 436 14.35 -0.94 -16.96
C VAL A 436 13.06 -1.50 -16.33
N ASP A 437 12.82 -1.17 -15.06
CA ASP A 437 11.65 -1.56 -14.31
C ASP A 437 10.82 -0.30 -13.97
N TYR A 438 9.54 -0.31 -14.32
CA TYR A 438 8.63 0.80 -14.12
C TYR A 438 8.06 0.80 -12.70
N LYS A 439 8.03 1.95 -12.04
CA LYS A 439 7.50 2.08 -10.68
C LYS A 439 6.59 3.30 -10.56
N THR A 440 5.41 3.11 -10.01
CA THR A 440 4.48 4.22 -9.69
C THR A 440 4.84 4.94 -8.39
N GLY A 441 5.76 4.39 -7.59
CA GLY A 441 6.34 5.01 -6.40
C GLY A 441 7.79 5.42 -6.61
N GLN A 442 8.35 6.11 -5.61
CA GLN A 442 9.79 6.46 -5.61
C GLN A 442 10.64 5.21 -5.37
N SER A 443 11.34 4.76 -6.39
CA SER A 443 12.28 3.63 -6.29
C SER A 443 13.66 4.04 -6.74
N ASP A 444 14.67 3.45 -6.09
CA ASP A 444 16.07 3.64 -6.39
C ASP A 444 16.86 2.39 -5.99
N PHE A 445 18.00 2.16 -6.65
CA PHE A 445 18.92 1.09 -6.31
C PHE A 445 19.59 1.35 -4.96
N ASN A 446 19.69 0.31 -4.14
CA ASN A 446 20.33 0.39 -2.83
C ASN A 446 21.14 -0.88 -2.55
N LEU A 447 22.46 -0.78 -2.66
CA LEU A 447 23.40 -1.90 -2.50
C LEU A 447 23.23 -2.62 -1.15
N LEU A 448 23.04 -1.87 -0.05
CA LEU A 448 22.85 -2.45 1.28
C LEU A 448 21.54 -3.26 1.39
N LYS A 449 20.44 -2.75 0.83
CA LYS A 449 19.18 -3.50 0.79
C LYS A 449 19.29 -4.74 -0.10
N THR A 450 20.02 -4.66 -1.19
CA THR A 450 20.31 -5.80 -2.07
C THR A 450 21.12 -6.86 -1.34
N TYR A 451 22.16 -6.45 -0.61
CA TYR A 451 22.97 -7.36 0.21
C TYR A 451 22.12 -8.09 1.27
N TYR A 452 21.14 -7.43 1.88
CA TYR A 452 20.21 -8.08 2.82
C TYR A 452 19.04 -8.83 2.16
N GLY A 453 19.01 -8.95 0.84
CA GLY A 453 17.95 -9.66 0.10
C GLY A 453 16.61 -8.90 0.02
N LEU A 454 16.57 -7.62 0.39
CA LEU A 454 15.34 -6.81 0.46
C LEU A 454 15.00 -6.09 -0.85
N LYS A 455 15.95 -5.98 -1.78
CA LYS A 455 15.79 -5.38 -3.11
C LYS A 455 16.68 -6.10 -4.11
N ILE A 456 16.24 -7.27 -4.54
CA ILE A 456 17.00 -8.11 -5.50
C ILE A 456 16.42 -8.08 -6.92
N GLN A 457 15.28 -7.44 -7.12
CA GLN A 457 14.50 -7.48 -8.35
C GLN A 457 15.32 -7.14 -9.59
N LEU A 458 15.98 -5.99 -9.64
CA LEU A 458 16.73 -5.56 -10.82
C LEU A 458 17.89 -6.50 -11.17
N LEU A 459 18.57 -7.05 -10.16
CA LEU A 459 19.67 -7.99 -10.41
C LEU A 459 19.17 -9.31 -10.96
N THR A 460 18.14 -9.89 -10.36
CA THR A 460 17.50 -11.09 -10.88
C THR A 460 17.02 -10.87 -12.31
N TYR A 461 16.41 -9.73 -12.59
CA TYR A 461 15.96 -9.39 -13.94
C TYR A 461 17.11 -9.22 -14.92
N MET A 462 18.25 -8.66 -14.53
CA MET A 462 19.44 -8.56 -15.38
C MET A 462 19.98 -9.95 -15.70
N ARG A 463 20.13 -10.82 -14.70
CA ARG A 463 20.60 -12.20 -14.91
C ARG A 463 19.71 -12.93 -15.92
N GLU A 464 18.40 -12.83 -15.77
CA GLU A 464 17.43 -13.45 -16.68
C GLU A 464 17.44 -12.81 -18.08
N ALA A 465 17.59 -11.50 -18.16
CA ALA A 465 17.72 -10.80 -19.43
C ALA A 465 19.00 -11.24 -20.17
N MET A 466 20.12 -11.35 -19.48
CA MET A 466 21.37 -11.85 -20.07
C MET A 466 21.24 -13.29 -20.57
N ILE A 467 20.56 -14.18 -19.82
CA ILE A 467 20.28 -15.57 -20.26
C ILE A 467 19.38 -15.56 -21.50
N TYR A 468 18.34 -14.72 -21.50
CA TYR A 468 17.42 -14.59 -22.64
C TYR A 468 18.15 -14.10 -23.89
N GLU A 469 18.95 -13.06 -23.79
CA GLU A 469 19.68 -12.47 -24.89
C GLU A 469 20.81 -13.39 -25.36
N LYS A 470 21.46 -14.14 -24.47
CA LYS A 470 22.47 -15.16 -24.86
C LYS A 470 21.88 -16.26 -25.74
N LYS A 471 20.65 -16.71 -25.43
CA LYS A 471 19.94 -17.68 -26.27
C LYS A 471 19.62 -17.15 -27.67
N LYS A 472 19.42 -15.84 -27.80
CA LYS A 472 19.02 -15.18 -29.05
C LYS A 472 20.21 -14.78 -29.90
N TYR A 473 21.29 -14.27 -29.28
CA TYR A 473 22.46 -13.72 -29.98
C TYR A 473 23.70 -14.65 -29.94
N GLY A 474 23.58 -15.85 -29.36
CA GLY A 474 24.53 -16.98 -29.47
C GLY A 474 25.97 -16.66 -29.15
N ASP A 475 26.74 -16.20 -30.12
CA ASP A 475 28.19 -16.08 -30.04
C ASP A 475 28.69 -14.80 -29.36
N LYS A 476 27.85 -13.79 -29.19
CA LYS A 476 28.23 -12.51 -28.58
C LYS A 476 28.45 -12.62 -27.07
N ASN A 477 29.40 -11.83 -26.55
CA ASN A 477 29.55 -11.61 -25.13
C ASN A 477 28.41 -10.73 -24.63
N ILE A 478 27.69 -11.17 -23.59
CA ILE A 478 26.60 -10.39 -23.01
C ILE A 478 27.15 -9.59 -21.84
N ILE A 479 27.05 -8.26 -21.93
CA ILE A 479 27.60 -7.35 -20.94
C ILE A 479 26.46 -6.54 -20.28
N PRO A 480 26.36 -6.52 -18.93
CA PRO A 480 25.38 -5.71 -18.24
C PRO A 480 25.72 -4.22 -18.39
N ALA A 481 24.79 -3.46 -18.94
CA ALA A 481 24.95 -2.05 -19.19
C ALA A 481 24.30 -1.18 -18.08
N GLY A 482 23.15 -1.60 -17.56
CA GLY A 482 22.50 -0.84 -16.50
C GLY A 482 21.26 -1.50 -15.92
N LEU A 483 21.04 -1.25 -14.63
CA LEU A 483 19.91 -1.62 -13.81
C LEU A 483 19.14 -0.36 -13.42
N LEU A 484 18.01 -0.11 -14.03
CA LEU A 484 17.35 1.18 -13.91
C LEU A 484 15.91 1.05 -13.48
N TYR A 485 15.49 1.94 -12.60
CA TYR A 485 14.09 2.22 -12.28
C TYR A 485 13.64 3.45 -13.05
N TYR A 486 12.50 3.36 -13.68
CA TYR A 486 11.78 4.50 -14.21
C TYR A 486 10.57 4.80 -13.31
N ASN A 487 10.63 5.89 -12.57
CA ASN A 487 9.50 6.30 -11.73
C ASN A 487 8.44 6.99 -12.58
N ILE A 488 7.30 6.32 -12.79
CA ILE A 488 6.17 6.84 -13.57
C ILE A 488 5.58 8.03 -12.84
N GLN A 489 5.68 9.21 -13.43
CA GLN A 489 5.14 10.45 -12.87
C GLN A 489 4.89 11.46 -13.99
N ASP A 490 4.03 12.43 -13.73
CA ASP A 490 3.83 13.60 -14.57
C ASP A 490 4.22 14.85 -13.76
N PRO A 491 5.49 15.25 -13.80
CA PRO A 491 6.02 16.30 -12.94
C PRO A 491 5.49 17.68 -13.37
N ILE A 492 5.14 18.49 -12.37
CA ILE A 492 4.82 19.90 -12.55
C ILE A 492 6.10 20.69 -12.26
N VAL A 493 6.57 21.43 -13.25
CA VAL A 493 7.77 22.26 -13.14
C VAL A 493 7.43 23.74 -13.20
N GLU A 494 8.11 24.55 -12.41
CA GLU A 494 8.01 26.01 -12.50
C GLU A 494 8.87 26.52 -13.65
N ALA A 495 8.24 26.91 -14.73
CA ALA A 495 8.92 27.53 -15.86
C ALA A 495 8.97 29.05 -15.68
N LYS A 496 10.19 29.60 -15.78
CA LYS A 496 10.38 31.06 -15.77
C LYS A 496 10.51 31.67 -17.15
N LYS A 497 10.65 30.87 -18.24
CA LYS A 497 10.91 31.34 -19.61
C LYS A 497 10.33 30.46 -20.71
N ASP A 498 11.09 29.83 -21.56
CA ASP A 498 10.64 29.20 -22.80
C ASP A 498 10.37 27.69 -22.70
N ASP A 499 9.78 27.12 -23.76
CA ASP A 499 9.37 25.71 -23.79
C ASP A 499 10.54 24.73 -23.71
N ASP A 500 11.73 25.09 -24.23
CA ASP A 500 12.93 24.26 -24.19
C ASP A 500 13.45 24.11 -22.75
N GLU A 501 13.40 25.18 -21.95
CA GLU A 501 13.75 25.13 -20.52
C GLU A 501 12.79 24.25 -19.74
N VAL A 502 11.49 24.29 -20.07
CA VAL A 502 10.45 23.42 -19.47
C VAL A 502 10.72 21.96 -19.79
N GLU A 503 11.02 21.62 -21.03
CA GLU A 503 11.35 20.25 -21.45
C GLU A 503 12.56 19.71 -20.67
N ALA A 504 13.63 20.49 -20.59
CA ALA A 504 14.85 20.11 -19.87
C ALA A 504 14.59 19.85 -18.38
N LEU A 505 13.75 20.67 -17.72
CA LEU A 505 13.36 20.48 -16.32
C LEU A 505 12.51 19.21 -16.14
N ILE A 506 11.53 18.98 -17.00
CA ILE A 506 10.70 17.75 -16.96
C ILE A 506 11.56 16.51 -17.16
N ARG A 507 12.47 16.50 -18.12
CA ARG A 507 13.39 15.39 -18.37
C ARG A 507 14.28 15.10 -17.16
N LYS A 508 14.77 16.13 -16.48
CA LYS A 508 15.56 15.99 -15.26
C LYS A 508 14.78 15.33 -14.11
N GLU A 509 13.50 15.68 -13.95
CA GLU A 509 12.64 15.03 -12.95
C GLU A 509 12.32 13.58 -13.32
N LEU A 510 12.19 13.27 -14.63
CA LEU A 510 11.93 11.94 -15.17
C LEU A 510 13.19 11.09 -15.36
N ARG A 511 14.35 11.58 -14.93
CA ARG A 511 15.63 10.87 -15.01
C ARG A 511 15.54 9.51 -14.32
N MET A 512 15.95 8.46 -15.02
CA MET A 512 16.03 7.10 -14.46
C MET A 512 16.94 7.06 -13.24
N LYS A 513 16.55 6.26 -12.26
CA LYS A 513 17.33 5.99 -11.04
C LYS A 513 17.89 4.57 -11.11
N GLY A 514 18.99 4.32 -10.41
CA GLY A 514 19.61 3.00 -10.46
C GLY A 514 21.12 3.06 -10.59
N VAL A 515 21.70 2.10 -11.30
CA VAL A 515 23.14 2.01 -11.49
C VAL A 515 23.44 1.60 -12.93
N VAL A 516 24.49 2.17 -13.52
CA VAL A 516 24.94 1.88 -14.89
C VAL A 516 26.38 1.38 -14.88
N ASN A 517 26.79 0.73 -15.96
CA ASN A 517 28.17 0.28 -16.14
C ASN A 517 29.12 1.48 -16.17
N SER A 518 30.25 1.37 -15.47
CA SER A 518 31.26 2.45 -15.38
C SER A 518 32.07 2.68 -16.65
N ASN A 519 31.93 1.79 -17.65
CA ASN A 519 32.63 1.91 -18.93
C ASN A 519 32.07 3.12 -19.71
N LYS A 520 32.95 4.09 -20.01
CA LYS A 520 32.58 5.33 -20.69
C LYS A 520 31.92 5.10 -22.06
N ASN A 521 32.36 4.06 -22.80
CA ASN A 521 31.77 3.74 -24.09
C ASN A 521 30.32 3.24 -23.94
N ILE A 522 30.03 2.40 -22.92
CA ILE A 522 28.68 1.93 -22.63
C ILE A 522 27.79 3.10 -22.22
N ILE A 523 28.30 4.02 -21.39
CA ILE A 523 27.55 5.22 -20.97
C ILE A 523 27.23 6.08 -22.19
N SER A 524 28.19 6.35 -23.09
CA SER A 524 27.96 7.16 -24.29
C SER A 524 26.99 6.50 -25.28
N MET A 525 26.91 5.17 -25.32
CA MET A 525 25.90 4.44 -26.08
C MET A 525 24.48 4.60 -25.48
N MET A 526 24.37 4.79 -24.16
CA MET A 526 23.08 5.02 -23.50
C MET A 526 22.62 6.47 -23.61
N ASP A 527 23.55 7.40 -23.47
CA ASP A 527 23.30 8.83 -23.47
C ASP A 527 24.56 9.57 -23.93
N SER A 528 24.45 10.19 -25.09
CA SER A 528 25.53 10.94 -25.71
C SER A 528 25.63 12.39 -25.21
N THR A 529 24.80 12.78 -24.23
CA THR A 529 24.75 14.15 -23.67
C THR A 529 26.03 14.49 -22.93
N GLU A 530 26.63 15.64 -23.23
CA GLU A 530 27.77 16.14 -22.50
C GLU A 530 27.39 16.70 -21.12
N GLY A 531 28.18 16.43 -20.10
CA GLY A 531 27.97 16.93 -18.75
C GLY A 531 27.11 16.02 -17.87
N SER A 532 26.12 16.56 -17.15
CA SER A 532 25.19 15.76 -16.34
C SER A 532 24.09 15.21 -17.21
N SER A 533 23.99 13.89 -17.31
CA SER A 533 22.91 13.25 -18.06
C SER A 533 21.55 13.58 -17.47
N VAL A 534 20.58 13.83 -18.34
CA VAL A 534 19.18 14.01 -17.98
C VAL A 534 18.39 12.68 -18.00
N ASN A 535 18.97 11.61 -18.54
CA ASN A 535 18.32 10.32 -18.72
C ASN A 535 18.77 9.26 -17.71
N ILE A 536 20.07 9.21 -17.40
CA ILE A 536 20.70 8.16 -16.56
C ILE A 536 21.46 8.79 -15.37
N PRO A 537 21.69 8.04 -14.28
CA PRO A 537 22.31 8.61 -13.06
C PRO A 537 23.83 8.79 -13.20
N VAL A 538 24.27 9.55 -14.19
CA VAL A 538 25.68 9.84 -14.49
C VAL A 538 25.92 11.34 -14.61
N SER A 539 27.07 11.78 -14.14
CA SER A 539 27.54 13.15 -14.24
C SER A 539 29.04 13.19 -14.52
N TYR A 540 29.48 14.12 -15.35
CA TYR A 540 30.88 14.34 -15.65
C TYR A 540 31.37 15.64 -14.97
N ASN A 541 32.62 15.62 -14.55
CA ASN A 541 33.29 16.82 -14.04
C ASN A 541 33.76 17.71 -15.20
N LYS A 542 34.31 18.88 -14.88
CA LYS A 542 34.80 19.84 -15.89
C LYS A 542 35.96 19.30 -16.75
N SER A 543 36.64 18.23 -16.33
CA SER A 543 37.71 17.56 -17.09
C SER A 543 37.20 16.42 -17.97
N GLY A 544 35.88 16.18 -18.06
CA GLY A 544 35.29 15.12 -18.85
C GLY A 544 35.44 13.73 -18.24
N GLU A 545 35.72 13.64 -16.94
CA GLU A 545 35.76 12.39 -16.19
C GLU A 545 34.48 12.21 -15.37
N LEU A 546 34.13 10.94 -15.08
CA LEU A 546 32.97 10.63 -14.23
C LEU A 546 33.10 11.26 -12.84
N ASP A 547 32.15 12.09 -12.46
CA ASP A 547 32.07 12.59 -11.11
C ASP A 547 31.41 11.56 -10.19
N MET A 548 32.21 10.79 -9.47
CA MET A 548 31.78 9.68 -8.61
C MET A 548 30.87 10.12 -7.46
N ARG A 549 30.80 11.42 -7.13
CA ARG A 549 29.90 11.95 -6.09
C ARG A 549 28.46 12.00 -6.57
N TYR A 550 28.24 12.19 -7.87
CA TYR A 550 26.94 12.37 -8.50
C TYR A 550 26.59 11.25 -9.49
N SER A 551 27.55 10.36 -9.78
CA SER A 551 27.35 9.21 -10.66
C SER A 551 27.15 7.94 -9.85
N ARG A 552 26.21 7.12 -10.30
CA ARG A 552 25.94 5.80 -9.72
C ARG A 552 26.35 4.74 -10.75
N VAL A 553 27.55 4.25 -10.56
CA VAL A 553 28.17 3.32 -11.50
C VAL A 553 28.72 2.09 -10.78
N MET A 554 28.78 0.98 -11.52
CA MET A 554 29.39 -0.29 -11.13
C MET A 554 30.22 -0.81 -12.32
N THR A 555 31.32 -1.51 -12.03
CA THR A 555 32.07 -2.23 -13.07
C THR A 555 31.35 -3.49 -13.49
N THR A 556 31.70 -4.06 -14.66
CA THR A 556 31.15 -5.35 -15.09
C THR A 556 31.41 -6.44 -14.06
N ASP A 557 32.60 -6.50 -13.47
CA ASP A 557 32.97 -7.44 -12.40
C ASP A 557 32.09 -7.27 -11.15
N GLU A 558 31.78 -6.02 -10.73
CA GLU A 558 30.86 -5.76 -9.64
C GLU A 558 29.43 -6.23 -9.95
N PHE A 559 28.94 -6.07 -11.19
CA PHE A 559 27.64 -6.62 -11.61
C PHE A 559 27.61 -8.14 -11.50
N ASP A 560 28.65 -8.80 -12.01
CA ASP A 560 28.74 -10.27 -12.01
C ASP A 560 28.81 -10.82 -10.57
N LYS A 561 29.69 -10.26 -9.74
CA LYS A 561 29.85 -10.65 -8.33
C LYS A 561 28.56 -10.47 -7.52
N LEU A 562 27.89 -9.36 -7.73
CA LEU A 562 26.63 -9.07 -7.02
C LEU A 562 25.50 -9.99 -7.51
N GLY A 563 25.47 -10.29 -8.80
CA GLY A 563 24.55 -11.26 -9.40
C GLY A 563 24.74 -12.66 -8.82
N GLU A 564 25.99 -13.16 -8.80
CA GLU A 564 26.32 -14.46 -8.18
C GLU A 564 25.95 -14.53 -6.71
N TYR A 565 26.19 -13.45 -5.96
CA TYR A 565 25.78 -13.35 -4.55
C TYR A 565 24.28 -13.49 -4.39
N VAL A 566 23.49 -12.78 -5.20
CA VAL A 566 22.01 -12.84 -5.14
C VAL A 566 21.52 -14.23 -5.52
N ASP A 567 22.09 -14.88 -6.54
CA ASP A 567 21.72 -16.24 -6.93
C ASP A 567 21.96 -17.22 -5.76
N LYS A 568 23.14 -17.17 -5.11
CA LYS A 568 23.48 -18.00 -3.94
C LYS A 568 22.53 -17.74 -2.75
N GLU A 569 22.20 -16.49 -2.48
CA GLU A 569 21.25 -16.16 -1.41
C GLU A 569 19.82 -16.65 -1.72
N ASN A 570 19.41 -16.63 -2.98
CA ASN A 570 18.11 -17.18 -3.38
C ASN A 570 18.07 -18.70 -3.16
N VAL A 571 19.13 -19.43 -3.53
CA VAL A 571 19.26 -20.87 -3.28
C VAL A 571 19.27 -21.17 -1.79
N ASN A 572 20.04 -20.42 -0.99
CA ASN A 572 20.09 -20.55 0.45
C ASN A 572 18.72 -20.32 1.11
N ASN A 573 17.99 -19.29 0.65
CA ASN A 573 16.65 -19.00 1.14
C ASN A 573 15.64 -20.08 0.72
N ALA A 574 15.73 -20.60 -0.50
CA ALA A 574 14.93 -21.74 -0.95
C ALA A 574 15.18 -22.99 -0.08
N GLY A 575 16.44 -23.27 0.26
CA GLY A 575 16.80 -24.33 1.21
C GLY A 575 16.19 -24.12 2.60
N LYS A 576 16.21 -22.89 3.13
CA LYS A 576 15.56 -22.58 4.42
C LYS A 576 14.03 -22.74 4.38
N ILE A 577 13.39 -22.37 3.26
CA ILE A 577 11.95 -22.57 3.05
C ILE A 577 11.61 -24.06 3.10
N LEU A 578 12.37 -24.91 2.39
CA LEU A 578 12.17 -26.36 2.37
C LEU A 578 12.49 -27.03 3.69
N ASN A 579 13.41 -26.47 4.45
CA ASN A 579 13.70 -26.90 5.83
C ASN A 579 12.64 -26.39 6.82
N GLY A 580 11.56 -25.78 6.34
CA GLY A 580 10.43 -25.36 7.13
C GLY A 580 10.65 -24.13 8.01
N SER A 581 11.61 -23.27 7.68
CA SER A 581 11.87 -22.05 8.45
C SER A 581 10.73 -21.05 8.36
N ILE A 582 10.04 -20.81 9.47
CA ILE A 582 8.92 -19.88 9.62
C ILE A 582 9.12 -18.89 10.77
N ASN A 583 10.35 -18.43 10.93
CA ASN A 583 10.74 -17.56 12.03
C ASN A 583 10.00 -16.22 11.98
N ILE A 584 9.54 -15.75 13.13
CA ILE A 584 9.08 -14.37 13.30
C ILE A 584 10.31 -13.50 13.49
N ASN A 585 10.91 -13.04 12.39
CA ASN A 585 12.19 -12.33 12.36
C ASN A 585 12.13 -11.00 11.58
N PRO A 586 11.15 -10.13 11.87
CA PRO A 586 11.01 -8.86 11.16
C PRO A 586 12.29 -8.01 11.28
N TYR A 587 12.68 -7.33 10.19
CA TYR A 587 13.84 -6.43 10.25
C TYR A 587 13.47 -5.02 10.69
N ILE A 588 14.47 -4.31 11.22
CA ILE A 588 14.45 -2.86 11.42
C ILE A 588 15.76 -2.23 10.97
N LYS A 589 15.65 -1.08 10.29
CA LYS A 589 16.77 -0.24 9.89
C LYS A 589 16.39 1.24 10.02
N GLY A 590 16.93 1.92 11.02
CA GLY A 590 16.48 3.27 11.36
C GLY A 590 15.00 3.30 11.71
N ASN A 591 14.22 4.09 10.98
CA ASN A 591 12.76 4.18 11.13
C ASN A 591 11.98 3.20 10.25
N GLU A 592 12.65 2.47 9.36
CA GLU A 592 12.04 1.51 8.46
C GLU A 592 12.03 0.12 9.11
N ASN A 593 10.89 -0.53 9.11
CA ASN A 593 10.75 -1.91 9.59
C ASN A 593 9.73 -2.68 8.73
N SER A 594 9.82 -4.01 8.76
CA SER A 594 8.95 -4.89 7.99
C SER A 594 7.52 -4.99 8.51
N CYS A 595 7.23 -4.52 9.74
CA CYS A 595 5.91 -4.64 10.35
C CYS A 595 4.98 -3.45 10.03
N THR A 596 5.51 -2.30 9.59
CA THR A 596 4.71 -1.06 9.37
C THR A 596 3.54 -1.27 8.41
N TYR A 597 3.72 -2.08 7.37
CA TYR A 597 2.70 -2.36 6.35
C TYR A 597 2.40 -3.86 6.24
N CYS A 598 2.72 -4.62 7.29
CA CYS A 598 2.51 -6.07 7.29
C CYS A 598 1.04 -6.39 7.57
N GLN A 599 0.37 -7.00 6.60
CA GLN A 599 -1.04 -7.44 6.72
C GLN A 599 -1.22 -8.60 7.71
N TYR A 600 -0.14 -9.28 8.12
CA TYR A 600 -0.18 -10.44 9.03
C TYR A 600 0.11 -10.06 10.49
N ASN A 601 0.17 -8.79 10.82
CA ASN A 601 0.52 -8.34 12.18
C ASN A 601 -0.46 -8.90 13.24
N SER A 602 -1.76 -8.94 12.92
CA SER A 602 -2.79 -9.52 13.80
C SER A 602 -2.67 -11.04 13.99
N VAL A 603 -2.03 -11.73 13.04
CA VAL A 603 -1.85 -13.20 13.08
C VAL A 603 -0.56 -13.58 13.80
N CYS A 604 0.55 -12.86 13.55
CA CYS A 604 1.85 -13.18 14.14
C CYS A 604 1.96 -12.79 15.61
N GLY A 605 1.24 -11.74 16.04
CA GLY A 605 1.27 -11.25 17.42
C GLY A 605 2.63 -10.69 17.87
N PHE A 606 3.53 -10.35 16.95
CA PHE A 606 4.83 -9.79 17.28
C PHE A 606 4.69 -8.41 17.94
N SER A 607 5.28 -8.28 19.14
CA SER A 607 5.41 -7.01 19.85
C SER A 607 6.74 -6.96 20.56
N THR A 608 7.42 -5.82 20.48
CA THR A 608 8.71 -5.60 21.19
C THR A 608 8.58 -5.58 22.70
N ASP A 609 7.36 -5.51 23.23
CA ASP A 609 7.09 -5.52 24.67
C ASP A 609 7.03 -6.93 25.26
N MET A 610 7.01 -7.96 24.41
CA MET A 610 7.02 -9.34 24.85
C MET A 610 8.47 -9.77 25.17
N PRO A 611 8.71 -10.43 26.29
CA PRO A 611 10.02 -10.98 26.60
C PRO A 611 10.53 -11.93 25.50
N GLY A 612 11.77 -11.75 25.07
CA GLY A 612 12.39 -12.57 24.02
C GLY A 612 12.07 -12.16 22.58
N THR A 613 11.27 -11.11 22.36
CA THR A 613 10.98 -10.60 21.01
C THR A 613 11.81 -9.36 20.70
N SER A 614 12.43 -9.34 19.52
CA SER A 614 13.16 -8.18 19.04
C SER A 614 13.18 -8.15 17.52
N TYR A 615 13.31 -6.96 16.95
CA TYR A 615 13.60 -6.82 15.53
C TYR A 615 15.03 -7.31 15.23
N ARG A 616 15.18 -7.95 14.08
CA ARG A 616 16.49 -8.18 13.47
C ARG A 616 17.04 -6.84 12.99
N ARG A 617 18.02 -6.28 13.70
CA ARG A 617 18.64 -5.01 13.36
C ARG A 617 19.61 -5.17 12.21
N LEU A 618 19.38 -4.43 11.11
CA LEU A 618 20.30 -4.43 9.97
C LEU A 618 21.40 -3.39 10.21
N SER A 619 22.65 -3.86 10.20
CA SER A 619 23.82 -2.99 10.36
C SER A 619 23.99 -2.05 9.18
N ASN A 620 24.44 -0.81 9.46
CA ASN A 620 24.86 0.12 8.42
C ASN A 620 26.30 -0.24 8.01
N LEU A 621 26.43 -0.96 6.90
CA LEU A 621 27.72 -1.31 6.32
C LEU A 621 28.15 -0.24 5.31
N SER A 622 29.44 0.03 5.24
CA SER A 622 30.00 0.85 4.17
C SER A 622 29.95 0.10 2.82
N LYS A 623 30.13 0.83 1.72
CA LYS A 623 30.18 0.20 0.40
C LYS A 623 31.34 -0.82 0.32
N GLU A 624 32.47 -0.48 0.87
CA GLU A 624 33.66 -1.30 0.91
C GLU A 624 33.46 -2.58 1.74
N ASP A 625 32.80 -2.47 2.91
CA ASP A 625 32.50 -3.63 3.75
C ASP A 625 31.53 -4.59 3.03
N ILE A 626 30.54 -4.06 2.33
CA ILE A 626 29.58 -4.88 1.57
C ILE A 626 30.31 -5.68 0.48
N TRP A 627 31.18 -5.05 -0.29
CA TRP A 627 31.94 -5.74 -1.35
C TRP A 627 32.86 -6.79 -0.78
N LYS A 628 33.54 -6.52 0.34
CA LYS A 628 34.38 -7.51 1.02
C LYS A 628 33.55 -8.73 1.44
N LEU A 629 32.39 -8.53 2.06
CA LEU A 629 31.51 -9.63 2.48
C LEU A 629 30.94 -10.42 1.28
N ILE A 630 30.67 -9.77 0.15
CA ILE A 630 30.27 -10.44 -1.08
C ILE A 630 31.39 -11.29 -1.63
N ASP A 631 32.61 -10.77 -1.70
CA ASP A 631 33.79 -11.51 -2.15
C ASP A 631 34.06 -12.73 -1.27
N GLU A 632 34.00 -12.60 0.06
CA GLU A 632 34.12 -13.69 1.02
C GLU A 632 33.03 -14.77 0.83
N ASN A 633 31.79 -14.34 0.59
CA ASN A 633 30.68 -15.27 0.31
C ASN A 633 30.86 -16.01 -1.02
N ASN A 634 31.31 -15.32 -2.05
CA ASN A 634 31.51 -15.91 -3.37
C ASN A 634 32.69 -16.87 -3.41
N SER A 635 33.78 -16.63 -2.63
CA SER A 635 34.93 -17.52 -2.52
C SER A 635 34.69 -18.80 -1.72
N GLY A 636 33.57 -18.92 -1.03
CA GLY A 636 33.23 -20.11 -0.22
C GLY A 636 33.88 -20.15 1.17
N GLU A 637 34.66 -19.14 1.55
CA GLU A 637 35.34 -19.07 2.87
C GLU A 637 34.40 -18.66 4.03
N ALA A 638 33.22 -18.14 3.72
CA ALA A 638 32.33 -17.47 4.68
C ALA A 638 31.32 -18.36 5.42
N TYR A 639 31.31 -19.69 5.19
CA TYR A 639 30.19 -20.51 5.72
C TYR A 639 30.23 -20.81 7.23
N SER A 640 31.20 -20.32 8.00
CA SER A 640 31.34 -20.68 9.42
C SER A 640 31.31 -19.54 10.46
N SER A 641 31.30 -18.26 10.10
CA SER A 641 31.50 -17.22 11.13
C SER A 641 30.70 -15.92 11.07
N SER A 642 29.95 -15.60 10.05
CA SER A 642 29.43 -14.22 9.91
C SER A 642 27.91 -14.00 9.93
N LYS A 643 27.09 -15.05 10.02
CA LYS A 643 25.61 -14.87 10.15
C LYS A 643 25.07 -14.94 11.59
N GLU A 644 25.91 -15.19 12.58
CA GLU A 644 25.57 -15.13 14.01
C GLU A 644 26.06 -13.86 14.73
N HIS A 645 26.16 -12.74 14.05
CA HIS A 645 26.19 -11.46 14.78
C HIS A 645 24.76 -11.04 15.19
N ASN A 646 24.04 -11.97 15.81
CA ASN A 646 23.06 -11.64 16.82
C ASN A 646 23.83 -11.35 18.10
N SER A 647 24.38 -10.14 18.20
CA SER A 647 24.89 -9.65 19.47
C SER A 647 23.73 -9.54 20.44
N THR A 648 23.57 -10.59 21.25
CA THR A 648 23.09 -10.45 22.61
C THR A 648 24.15 -9.67 23.40
N GLU A 649 24.30 -8.39 23.07
CA GLU A 649 24.83 -7.45 24.05
C GLU A 649 23.75 -7.27 25.11
N LYS A 650 23.92 -8.02 26.19
CA LYS A 650 23.30 -7.71 27.47
C LYS A 650 23.71 -6.29 27.81
N TYR A 651 22.78 -5.36 27.72
CA TYR A 651 22.93 -4.09 28.42
C TYR A 651 22.97 -4.38 29.92
N ASN A 652 24.17 -4.37 30.50
CA ASN A 652 24.39 -4.08 31.91
C ASN A 652 24.15 -2.56 32.08
N ASP A 653 22.90 -2.17 32.21
CA ASP A 653 22.52 -0.89 32.76
C ASP A 653 22.35 -1.06 34.28
N SER A 654 23.45 -1.02 34.98
CA SER A 654 23.46 -0.63 36.36
C SER A 654 24.88 -0.19 36.75
N GLU A 655 24.95 1.00 37.33
CA GLU A 655 26.13 1.62 37.95
C GLU A 655 26.98 2.52 37.04
N GLU A 656 26.48 3.74 36.80
CA GLU A 656 27.32 4.96 36.86
C GLU A 656 26.48 6.24 36.64
N TYR A 657 25.56 6.49 37.57
CA TYR A 657 24.98 7.83 37.74
C TYR A 657 24.60 8.07 39.21
N ASN A 658 25.61 8.02 40.08
CA ASN A 658 25.50 8.59 41.43
C ASN A 658 26.90 8.74 42.03
N LYS A 659 27.61 9.79 41.61
CA LYS A 659 28.68 10.46 42.35
C LYS A 659 29.07 11.73 41.63
N GLU A 660 28.31 12.78 41.86
CA GLU A 660 28.78 14.17 41.83
C GLU A 660 27.56 15.09 42.00
N THR A 661 27.07 15.19 43.21
CA THR A 661 26.38 16.38 43.75
C THR A 661 26.18 16.20 45.25
N ASP A 662 27.28 16.27 46.01
CA ASP A 662 27.26 16.61 47.42
C ASP A 662 28.52 17.41 47.72
N SER A 663 28.47 18.68 47.43
CA SER A 663 29.28 19.71 48.08
C SER A 663 28.84 21.06 47.54
N ASN A 664 27.88 21.68 48.19
CA ASN A 664 27.83 23.11 48.49
C ASN A 664 26.43 23.54 48.92
N SER A 665 26.21 23.38 50.21
CA SER A 665 25.20 24.12 50.96
C SER A 665 25.86 24.66 52.22
N GLU A 666 26.40 25.84 52.10
CA GLU A 666 26.61 26.79 53.20
C GLU A 666 26.91 28.16 52.55
N VAL A 667 25.91 29.00 52.43
CA VAL A 667 25.69 30.39 52.84
C VAL A 667 24.29 30.81 52.40
#